data_c652e62139339b0880d3698b3238b751
#
_entry.id   c652e62139339b0880d3698b3238b751
#
_cell.length_a   1.000
_cell.length_b   1.000
_cell.length_c   1.000
_cell.angle_alpha   90.00
_cell.angle_beta   90.00
_cell.angle_gamma   90.00
#
_symmetry.space_group_name_H-M   'P 1'
#
loop_
_entity.id
_entity.type
_entity.pdbx_description
1 polymer ?
#
loop_
_entity_poly.entity_id
_entity_poly.type
_entity_poly.pdbx_seq_one_letter_code
_entity_poly.pdbx_strand_id
1 'polypeptide(L)'
;MRIFRRPPNLDNVVIDLRLENDAMFVEPLLAECLKRFMNINKLEQVIFKCLSKDNLSHQTQIFIRLIPYIYNKPRGKEISTDMFVATVRALEKIDPSESLVLGETLAEQISSIPVYRRMIGIYIALNQLDRAKKLLENLPKSEWSQKAKKRIESLKKLNAGIIDGESKESKFFNIIKPIQKPPHFENVTMACLFDRFTFDCFSRDVNLIPISKTNWKSVLNRPDVNHFFAESIWSGHDGGWRFAMSSFDTTAGNQLREVLDYCRSNGITTIFWNKEDPVNYDSFIDVAKNFDFIFTSDENMIDRYVKDTGNLNVFALPFAAQPIIHNPIRNSLPEHDICFAGSWYVRDHGNRKKDTKLLVDAASEFDLHIYDRFFGTDNRNKFPAEYEDFIKGSLSYNEVCMAYRAYKIFLNVNSVADSPTMFSRRVFEILASSTALVSTGSTGMEKMLGNNIHVVNSEQNARDTINNLLSNQMERKKIAHLGYREVMNKHTYKIRLEYIFKKLSMVFEEKNMPLISCITCSNRPKMIDNIIRNFTQQNYENKELILLLEATDDEFKQIQKQLSDINNVLLVRQLNHEKLGFVFNKGVELSNGEYIAKFDDDDYYGPNYLSDGILPFDYTIASVVGKTETFLYHEYSEKFYLRFAGKSHKYVDFVMGATIIAKKEVFDYVKFGETNTGEDSEFLRRCNQHGFKIYSSDPFNWVHVRKKSSNFHTWQVDDEDLLRPATELIDIEVTKDVFL
;
A
#
# COMPACT_ATOMS: atom_id res chain seq x y z
N MET A 1 58.91 -7.73 -2.80
CA MET A 1 58.82 -8.39 -1.50
C MET A 1 60.06 -8.08 -0.66
N ARG A 2 60.16 -6.88 -0.08
CA ARG A 2 61.12 -6.49 0.94
C ARG A 2 60.29 -6.08 2.14
N ILE A 3 59.80 -7.07 2.85
CA ILE A 3 58.89 -6.87 3.97
C ILE A 3 59.53 -7.47 5.18
N PHE A 4 59.89 -6.64 6.13
CA PHE A 4 60.16 -6.86 7.56
C PHE A 4 61.46 -7.53 7.99
N ARG A 5 62.49 -6.72 8.22
CA ARG A 5 63.59 -7.09 9.12
C ARG A 5 63.41 -6.68 10.60
N ARG A 6 62.30 -6.02 10.96
CA ARG A 6 61.90 -5.69 12.34
C ARG A 6 60.38 -5.87 12.49
N PRO A 7 59.88 -6.23 13.66
CA PRO A 7 58.44 -6.33 13.89
C PRO A 7 57.78 -4.98 13.58
N PRO A 8 56.81 -4.91 12.70
CA PRO A 8 56.18 -3.66 12.33
C PRO A 8 55.40 -3.10 13.51
N ASN A 9 55.48 -1.78 13.67
CA ASN A 9 54.54 -1.06 14.51
C ASN A 9 53.17 -1.19 13.81
N LEU A 10 52.11 -1.57 14.53
CA LEU A 10 50.78 -1.79 13.97
C LEU A 10 50.30 -0.58 13.13
N ASP A 11 50.68 0.63 13.54
CA ASP A 11 50.36 1.86 12.84
C ASP A 11 50.97 1.92 11.44
N ASN A 12 52.12 1.28 11.23
CA ASN A 12 52.78 1.23 9.92
C ASN A 12 52.23 0.12 8.99
N VAL A 13 51.79 -1.00 9.55
CA VAL A 13 51.15 -2.06 8.73
C VAL A 13 49.81 -1.62 8.16
N VAL A 14 49.14 -0.79 8.89
CA VAL A 14 47.82 -0.21 8.47
C VAL A 14 47.97 0.87 7.39
N ILE A 15 49.14 1.53 7.35
CA ILE A 15 49.41 2.60 6.35
C ILE A 15 49.74 2.03 4.97
N ASP A 16 50.40 0.88 4.89
CA ASP A 16 50.78 0.25 3.61
C ASP A 16 49.62 -0.46 2.86
N LEU A 17 48.48 -0.69 3.53
CA LEU A 17 47.25 -1.25 2.92
C LEU A 17 46.49 -0.28 2.01
N ARG A 18 47.01 0.91 1.77
CA ARG A 18 46.36 1.91 0.87
C ARG A 18 46.52 1.63 -0.62
N LEU A 19 47.20 0.59 -1.01
CA LEU A 19 47.73 0.49 -2.35
C LEU A 19 47.21 -0.65 -3.22
N GLU A 20 46.06 -1.32 -2.97
CA GLU A 20 45.47 -2.11 -4.07
C GLU A 20 44.02 -2.56 -3.79
N ASN A 21 43.22 -2.58 -4.86
CA ASN A 21 41.78 -2.86 -4.91
C ASN A 21 41.39 -4.34 -4.81
N ASP A 22 42.29 -5.27 -4.41
CA ASP A 22 42.01 -6.71 -4.33
C ASP A 22 41.98 -7.21 -2.89
N ALA A 23 40.93 -6.85 -2.15
CA ALA A 23 40.74 -7.26 -0.75
C ALA A 23 40.71 -8.78 -0.56
N MET A 24 40.26 -9.55 -1.56
CA MET A 24 40.09 -11.01 -1.46
C MET A 24 41.40 -11.82 -1.37
N PHE A 25 42.53 -11.29 -1.85
CA PHE A 25 43.85 -11.96 -1.81
C PHE A 25 44.78 -11.45 -0.72
N VAL A 26 44.55 -10.24 -0.23
CA VAL A 26 45.42 -9.58 0.75
C VAL A 26 45.07 -10.03 2.19
N GLU A 27 43.84 -10.31 2.48
CA GLU A 27 43.37 -10.71 3.83
C GLU A 27 44.01 -11.98 4.38
N PRO A 28 44.08 -13.10 3.64
CA PRO A 28 44.77 -14.32 4.15
C PRO A 28 46.27 -14.14 4.35
N LEU A 29 46.92 -13.36 3.51
CA LEU A 29 48.36 -13.09 3.57
C LEU A 29 48.70 -12.23 4.80
N LEU A 30 47.85 -11.21 5.06
CA LEU A 30 48.02 -10.32 6.19
C LEU A 30 47.78 -11.04 7.53
N ALA A 31 46.76 -11.91 7.58
CA ALA A 31 46.49 -12.76 8.73
C ALA A 31 47.67 -13.71 9.05
N GLU A 32 48.32 -14.28 8.03
CA GLU A 32 49.50 -15.14 8.19
C GLU A 32 50.72 -14.33 8.68
N CYS A 33 50.92 -13.10 8.21
CA CYS A 33 51.94 -12.18 8.70
C CYS A 33 51.73 -11.78 10.15
N LEU A 34 50.52 -11.45 10.56
CA LEU A 34 50.18 -11.11 11.93
C LEU A 34 50.41 -12.31 12.90
N LYS A 35 50.09 -13.54 12.47
CA LYS A 35 50.34 -14.77 13.22
C LYS A 35 51.84 -15.07 13.46
N ARG A 36 52.68 -14.75 12.46
CA ARG A 36 54.14 -15.01 12.53
C ARG A 36 54.89 -14.02 13.40
N PHE A 37 54.45 -12.77 13.48
CA PHE A 37 55.24 -11.70 14.07
C PHE A 37 54.69 -11.13 15.37
N MET A 38 53.50 -11.53 15.85
CA MET A 38 52.90 -11.00 17.08
C MET A 38 52.63 -12.08 18.12
N ASN A 39 52.93 -11.79 19.38
CA ASN A 39 52.46 -12.58 20.50
C ASN A 39 50.93 -12.40 20.67
N ILE A 40 50.21 -13.52 20.74
CA ILE A 40 48.73 -13.55 20.81
C ILE A 40 48.18 -12.66 21.92
N ASN A 41 48.81 -12.62 23.10
CA ASN A 41 48.37 -11.78 24.22
C ASN A 41 48.49 -10.26 23.93
N LYS A 42 49.48 -9.83 23.11
CA LYS A 42 49.60 -8.45 22.67
C LYS A 42 48.56 -8.11 21.58
N LEU A 43 48.28 -9.06 20.72
CA LEU A 43 47.25 -8.91 19.66
C LEU A 43 45.87 -8.73 20.30
N GLU A 44 45.53 -9.55 21.30
CA GLU A 44 44.30 -9.42 22.07
C GLU A 44 44.15 -8.05 22.73
N GLN A 45 45.19 -7.52 23.37
CA GLN A 45 45.18 -6.20 24.00
C GLN A 45 44.95 -5.08 22.99
N VAL A 46 45.53 -5.20 21.79
CA VAL A 46 45.33 -4.21 20.70
C VAL A 46 43.89 -4.28 20.16
N ILE A 47 43.38 -5.50 19.97
CA ILE A 47 42.01 -5.71 19.53
C ILE A 47 41.02 -5.10 20.52
N PHE A 48 41.18 -5.40 21.83
CA PHE A 48 40.34 -4.79 22.87
C PHE A 48 40.41 -3.27 22.88
N LYS A 49 41.58 -2.69 22.68
CA LYS A 49 41.77 -1.25 22.63
C LYS A 49 41.14 -0.62 21.39
N CYS A 50 41.11 -1.33 20.27
CA CYS A 50 40.41 -0.88 19.04
C CYS A 50 38.88 -1.00 19.19
N LEU A 51 38.39 -2.09 19.80
CA LEU A 51 36.96 -2.37 19.97
C LEU A 51 36.29 -1.49 21.05
N SER A 52 37.05 -0.87 21.95
CA SER A 52 36.53 0.05 22.98
C SER A 52 36.23 1.46 22.47
N LYS A 53 36.54 1.79 21.23
CA LYS A 53 36.27 3.11 20.63
C LYS A 53 34.88 3.16 19.98
N ASP A 54 34.11 4.22 20.25
CA ASP A 54 32.76 4.38 19.70
C ASP A 54 32.73 4.71 18.19
N ASN A 55 33.82 5.25 17.63
CA ASN A 55 33.97 5.50 16.20
C ASN A 55 35.09 4.65 15.61
N LEU A 56 34.73 3.61 14.88
CA LEU A 56 35.66 2.69 14.23
C LEU A 56 36.17 3.30 12.91
N SER A 57 37.47 3.60 12.83
CA SER A 57 38.09 4.00 11.56
C SER A 57 38.00 2.85 10.54
N HIS A 58 38.06 3.18 9.24
CA HIS A 58 38.06 2.17 8.16
C HIS A 58 39.16 1.09 8.37
N GLN A 59 40.27 1.48 8.87
CA GLN A 59 41.40 0.59 9.22
C GLN A 59 41.05 -0.39 10.34
N THR A 60 40.30 0.07 11.34
CA THR A 60 39.82 -0.79 12.43
C THR A 60 38.79 -1.80 11.94
N GLN A 61 37.95 -1.44 10.99
CA GLN A 61 36.98 -2.33 10.36
C GLN A 61 37.66 -3.47 9.59
N ILE A 62 38.69 -3.17 8.78
CA ILE A 62 39.50 -4.19 8.08
C ILE A 62 40.14 -5.14 9.09
N PHE A 63 40.68 -4.61 10.19
CA PHE A 63 41.32 -5.42 11.21
C PHE A 63 40.33 -6.37 11.91
N ILE A 64 39.13 -5.93 12.20
CA ILE A 64 38.04 -6.75 12.77
C ILE A 64 37.69 -7.92 11.84
N ARG A 65 37.62 -7.70 10.54
CA ARG A 65 37.38 -8.74 9.53
C ARG A 65 38.49 -9.80 9.46
N LEU A 66 39.68 -9.46 9.86
CA LEU A 66 40.83 -10.41 9.89
C LEU A 66 40.84 -11.34 11.12
N ILE A 67 40.09 -11.04 12.17
CA ILE A 67 40.03 -11.80 13.40
C ILE A 67 39.71 -13.30 13.18
N PRO A 68 38.73 -13.70 12.34
CA PRO A 68 38.42 -15.10 12.06
C PRO A 68 39.60 -15.86 11.45
N TYR A 69 40.31 -15.19 10.50
CA TYR A 69 41.48 -15.81 9.83
C TYR A 69 42.65 -15.98 10.75
N ILE A 70 42.77 -15.12 11.79
CA ILE A 70 43.82 -15.21 12.81
C ILE A 70 43.60 -16.41 13.72
N TYR A 71 42.35 -16.73 14.02
CA TYR A 71 42.00 -17.80 15.01
C TYR A 71 41.61 -19.15 14.36
N ASN A 72 41.49 -19.24 13.05
CA ASN A 72 40.98 -20.41 12.32
C ASN A 72 42.04 -21.44 11.93
N LYS A 73 43.06 -21.77 12.79
CA LYS A 73 44.03 -22.86 12.53
C LYS A 73 44.40 -23.70 13.77
N PRO A 74 44.75 -24.99 13.57
CA PRO A 74 44.75 -26.05 14.61
C PRO A 74 45.85 -26.01 15.66
N ARG A 75 46.52 -24.90 15.90
CA ARG A 75 47.54 -24.72 16.95
C ARG A 75 47.39 -23.43 17.75
N GLY A 76 46.24 -22.77 17.69
CA GLY A 76 45.99 -21.53 18.42
C GLY A 76 45.27 -21.76 19.76
N LYS A 77 45.49 -20.88 20.72
CA LYS A 77 44.68 -20.77 21.92
C LYS A 77 43.23 -20.45 21.54
N GLU A 78 42.27 -21.01 22.27
CA GLU A 78 40.86 -20.69 22.15
C GLU A 78 40.61 -19.19 22.32
N ILE A 79 39.72 -18.61 21.46
CA ILE A 79 39.27 -17.21 21.62
C ILE A 79 38.57 -17.09 22.97
N SER A 80 38.92 -16.08 23.75
CA SER A 80 38.20 -15.82 25.00
C SER A 80 36.77 -15.38 24.71
N THR A 81 35.83 -15.79 25.56
CA THR A 81 34.40 -15.41 25.44
C THR A 81 34.23 -13.89 25.34
N ASP A 82 35.06 -13.13 26.09
CA ASP A 82 34.99 -11.67 26.09
C ASP A 82 35.46 -11.07 24.77
N MET A 83 36.47 -11.65 24.14
CA MET A 83 36.94 -11.25 22.81
C MET A 83 35.91 -11.54 21.76
N PHE A 84 35.26 -12.72 21.77
CA PHE A 84 34.17 -13.05 20.87
C PHE A 84 33.04 -12.03 20.97
N VAL A 85 32.54 -11.77 22.18
CA VAL A 85 31.44 -10.82 22.40
C VAL A 85 31.80 -9.40 21.96
N ALA A 86 33.03 -8.97 22.19
CA ALA A 86 33.50 -7.65 21.78
C ALA A 86 33.61 -7.52 20.25
N THR A 87 34.14 -8.54 19.57
CA THR A 87 34.28 -8.60 18.11
C THR A 87 32.94 -8.57 17.41
N VAL A 88 32.01 -9.43 17.85
CA VAL A 88 30.65 -9.50 17.28
C VAL A 88 29.88 -8.20 17.52
N ARG A 89 30.06 -7.56 18.71
CA ARG A 89 29.45 -6.23 18.95
C ARG A 89 29.96 -5.14 18.03
N ALA A 90 31.24 -5.16 17.71
CA ALA A 90 31.83 -4.18 16.83
C ALA A 90 31.32 -4.36 15.39
N LEU A 91 31.27 -5.61 14.90
CA LEU A 91 30.74 -5.93 13.58
C LEU A 91 29.25 -5.66 13.46
N GLU A 92 28.45 -5.89 14.48
CA GLU A 92 27.02 -5.60 14.47
C GLU A 92 26.71 -4.11 14.26
N LYS A 93 27.62 -3.22 14.70
CA LYS A 93 27.52 -1.78 14.42
C LYS A 93 27.88 -1.42 12.98
N ILE A 94 28.62 -2.28 12.28
CA ILE A 94 29.11 -2.06 10.90
C ILE A 94 28.18 -2.74 9.91
N ASP A 95 27.99 -4.04 10.05
CA ASP A 95 27.13 -4.88 9.20
C ASP A 95 26.59 -6.08 10.00
N PRO A 96 25.28 -6.11 10.31
CA PRO A 96 24.67 -7.21 11.03
C PRO A 96 24.76 -8.56 10.29
N SER A 97 24.81 -8.58 8.96
CA SER A 97 24.89 -9.82 8.16
C SER A 97 26.29 -10.43 8.22
N GLU A 98 27.34 -9.61 8.09
CA GLU A 98 28.72 -10.05 8.30
C GLU A 98 28.97 -10.52 9.74
N SER A 99 28.37 -9.81 10.70
CA SER A 99 28.38 -10.19 12.12
C SER A 99 27.79 -11.58 12.37
N LEU A 100 26.75 -11.96 11.59
CA LEU A 100 26.14 -13.28 11.69
C LEU A 100 27.07 -14.39 11.19
N VAL A 101 27.65 -14.24 10.01
CA VAL A 101 28.54 -15.25 9.41
C VAL A 101 29.76 -15.48 10.30
N LEU A 102 30.36 -14.39 10.78
CA LEU A 102 31.48 -14.48 11.68
C LEU A 102 31.09 -15.09 13.03
N GLY A 103 29.95 -14.66 13.59
CA GLY A 103 29.41 -15.14 14.83
C GLY A 103 29.12 -16.64 14.80
N GLU A 104 28.56 -17.18 13.72
CA GLU A 104 28.31 -18.61 13.51
C GLU A 104 29.64 -19.39 13.49
N THR A 105 30.59 -18.92 12.68
CA THR A 105 31.93 -19.57 12.58
C THR A 105 32.67 -19.64 13.92
N LEU A 106 32.56 -18.59 14.71
CA LEU A 106 33.23 -18.53 16.03
C LEU A 106 32.41 -19.24 17.12
N ALA A 107 31.08 -19.27 17.03
CA ALA A 107 30.22 -19.95 18.02
C ALA A 107 30.36 -21.47 17.97
N GLU A 108 30.72 -22.04 16.81
CA GLU A 108 31.06 -23.47 16.70
C GLU A 108 32.27 -23.86 17.59
N GLN A 109 33.14 -22.90 17.87
CA GLN A 109 34.34 -23.11 18.69
C GLN A 109 34.14 -22.82 20.18
N ILE A 110 33.11 -22.06 20.56
CA ILE A 110 32.88 -21.58 21.94
C ILE A 110 31.43 -21.83 22.36
N SER A 111 31.20 -22.89 23.11
CA SER A 111 29.88 -23.20 23.69
C SER A 111 29.70 -22.51 25.05
N SER A 112 29.35 -21.23 25.07
CA SER A 112 29.10 -20.48 26.30
C SER A 112 27.82 -19.69 26.30
N ILE A 113 27.24 -19.46 27.51
CA ILE A 113 25.99 -18.71 27.67
C ILE A 113 26.06 -17.28 27.08
N PRO A 114 27.13 -16.49 27.31
CA PRO A 114 27.27 -15.17 26.70
C PRO A 114 27.29 -15.18 25.17
N VAL A 115 27.96 -16.17 24.56
CA VAL A 115 28.00 -16.35 23.08
C VAL A 115 26.62 -16.65 22.57
N TYR A 116 25.89 -17.60 23.14
CA TYR A 116 24.52 -17.92 22.68
C TYR A 116 23.56 -16.76 22.85
N ARG A 117 23.66 -16.02 23.96
CA ARG A 117 22.83 -14.80 24.13
C ARG A 117 23.09 -13.76 23.04
N ARG A 118 24.33 -13.59 22.63
CA ARG A 118 24.71 -12.65 21.60
C ARG A 118 24.20 -13.09 20.24
N MET A 119 24.40 -14.36 19.88
CA MET A 119 23.91 -14.94 18.64
C MET A 119 22.39 -14.86 18.53
N ILE A 120 21.68 -15.15 19.62
CA ILE A 120 20.21 -14.98 19.66
C ILE A 120 19.82 -13.51 19.37
N GLY A 121 20.55 -12.54 19.92
CA GLY A 121 20.33 -11.11 19.65
C GLY A 121 20.49 -10.78 18.16
N ILE A 122 21.53 -11.29 17.51
CA ILE A 122 21.78 -11.09 16.06
C ILE A 122 20.70 -11.77 15.22
N TYR A 123 20.34 -13.02 15.51
CA TYR A 123 19.25 -13.71 14.81
C TYR A 123 17.93 -12.95 14.93
N ILE A 124 17.64 -12.38 16.08
CA ILE A 124 16.45 -11.54 16.28
C ILE A 124 16.53 -10.27 15.44
N ALA A 125 17.68 -9.59 15.41
CA ALA A 125 17.90 -8.36 14.64
C ALA A 125 17.76 -8.60 13.13
N LEU A 126 18.23 -9.76 12.64
CA LEU A 126 18.12 -10.18 11.23
C LEU A 126 16.82 -10.92 10.89
N ASN A 127 15.86 -10.94 11.82
CA ASN A 127 14.56 -11.61 11.67
C ASN A 127 14.63 -13.14 11.40
N GLN A 128 15.73 -13.80 11.78
CA GLN A 128 15.93 -15.25 11.67
C GLN A 128 15.40 -15.96 12.93
N LEU A 129 14.09 -15.84 13.17
CA LEU A 129 13.44 -16.17 14.45
C LEU A 129 13.46 -17.67 14.78
N ASP A 130 13.49 -18.57 13.80
CA ASP A 130 13.58 -20.01 14.02
C ASP A 130 14.96 -20.42 14.53
N ARG A 131 16.02 -19.84 13.97
CA ARG A 131 17.39 -20.04 14.45
C ARG A 131 17.57 -19.48 15.86
N ALA A 132 17.03 -18.28 16.13
CA ALA A 132 17.02 -17.69 17.47
C ALA A 132 16.31 -18.61 18.49
N LYS A 133 15.16 -19.19 18.13
CA LYS A 133 14.40 -20.10 19.00
C LYS A 133 15.18 -21.39 19.28
N LYS A 134 15.74 -22.02 18.24
CA LYS A 134 16.52 -23.27 18.37
C LYS A 134 17.74 -23.06 19.29
N LEU A 135 18.41 -21.92 19.16
CA LEU A 135 19.55 -21.62 20.00
C LEU A 135 19.15 -21.29 21.45
N LEU A 136 17.98 -20.69 21.65
CA LEU A 136 17.43 -20.38 22.97
C LEU A 136 17.05 -21.64 23.76
N GLU A 137 16.69 -22.73 23.11
CA GLU A 137 16.36 -24.01 23.73
C GLU A 137 17.58 -24.65 24.45
N ASN A 138 18.79 -24.28 24.03
CA ASN A 138 20.05 -24.73 24.64
C ASN A 138 20.44 -23.91 25.86
N LEU A 139 19.68 -22.90 26.26
CA LEU A 139 19.99 -22.03 27.39
C LEU A 139 19.18 -22.38 28.65
N PRO A 140 19.79 -22.24 29.85
CA PRO A 140 19.06 -22.44 31.11
C PRO A 140 17.93 -21.42 31.25
N LYS A 141 16.84 -21.83 31.93
CA LYS A 141 15.71 -20.95 32.23
C LYS A 141 16.17 -19.80 33.13
N SER A 142 16.12 -18.59 32.61
CA SER A 142 16.49 -17.36 33.31
C SER A 142 15.50 -16.23 32.91
N GLU A 143 15.49 -15.14 33.65
CA GLU A 143 14.67 -13.96 33.27
C GLU A 143 15.00 -13.46 31.87
N TRP A 144 16.30 -13.47 31.50
CA TRP A 144 16.71 -13.09 30.15
C TRP A 144 16.20 -14.07 29.09
N SER A 145 16.30 -15.38 29.31
CA SER A 145 15.81 -16.38 28.34
C SER A 145 14.30 -16.31 28.18
N GLN A 146 13.54 -16.00 29.24
CA GLN A 146 12.10 -15.78 29.17
C GLN A 146 11.75 -14.51 28.37
N LYS A 147 12.49 -13.40 28.60
CA LYS A 147 12.32 -12.17 27.80
C LYS A 147 12.65 -12.38 26.32
N ALA A 148 13.73 -13.10 26.00
CA ALA A 148 14.11 -13.44 24.65
C ALA A 148 13.05 -14.33 23.97
N LYS A 149 12.53 -15.34 24.68
CA LYS A 149 11.45 -16.21 24.19
C LYS A 149 10.19 -15.42 23.84
N LYS A 150 9.73 -14.56 24.76
CA LYS A 150 8.58 -13.68 24.52
C LYS A 150 8.81 -12.79 23.29
N ARG A 151 10.01 -12.21 23.15
CA ARG A 151 10.35 -11.36 22.01
C ARG A 151 10.33 -12.13 20.68
N ILE A 152 10.89 -13.36 20.65
CA ILE A 152 10.85 -14.22 19.46
C ILE A 152 9.42 -14.61 19.12
N GLU A 153 8.61 -14.99 20.11
CA GLU A 153 7.20 -15.33 19.92
C GLU A 153 6.38 -14.13 19.39
N SER A 154 6.61 -12.93 19.94
CA SER A 154 5.98 -11.70 19.46
C SER A 154 6.36 -11.40 18.01
N LEU A 155 7.66 -11.53 17.66
CA LEU A 155 8.12 -11.28 16.29
C LEU A 155 7.61 -12.36 15.30
N LYS A 156 7.53 -13.63 15.74
CA LYS A 156 6.92 -14.70 14.93
C LYS A 156 5.44 -14.45 14.69
N LYS A 157 4.69 -14.04 15.71
CA LYS A 157 3.29 -13.62 15.59
C LYS A 157 3.16 -12.42 14.66
N LEU A 158 4.06 -11.45 14.76
CA LEU A 158 4.14 -10.31 13.85
C LEU A 158 4.33 -10.75 12.38
N ASN A 159 5.25 -11.68 12.14
CA ASN A 159 5.56 -12.23 10.81
C ASN A 159 4.45 -13.14 10.28
N ALA A 160 3.78 -13.89 11.17
CA ALA A 160 2.64 -14.75 10.82
C ALA A 160 1.32 -13.99 10.63
N GLY A 161 1.30 -12.67 10.81
CA GLY A 161 0.08 -11.87 10.75
C GLY A 161 -0.77 -11.89 12.01
N ILE A 162 -0.30 -12.55 13.06
CA ILE A 162 -0.94 -12.61 14.37
C ILE A 162 -0.21 -11.60 15.26
N ILE A 163 -0.79 -10.41 15.40
CA ILE A 163 -0.27 -9.38 16.31
C ILE A 163 -0.85 -9.68 17.69
N ASP A 164 -0.04 -10.28 18.56
CA ASP A 164 -0.19 -10.16 19.99
C ASP A 164 1.06 -9.49 20.55
N GLY A 165 0.85 -8.30 21.00
CA GLY A 165 1.40 -7.72 22.16
C GLY A 165 2.82 -7.20 22.19
N GLU A 166 2.88 -6.00 22.67
CA GLU A 166 3.95 -5.23 23.33
C GLU A 166 5.06 -4.66 22.43
N SER A 167 4.75 -4.21 21.23
CA SER A 167 4.83 -2.79 20.87
C SER A 167 3.50 -2.20 21.33
N LYS A 168 3.44 -1.04 21.99
CA LYS A 168 2.20 -0.40 22.47
C LYS A 168 1.02 -0.90 21.64
N GLU A 169 0.14 -1.72 22.26
CA GLU A 169 -1.08 -2.19 21.59
C GLU A 169 -1.66 -1.02 20.82
N SER A 170 -2.02 -1.24 19.55
CA SER A 170 -2.87 -0.28 18.88
C SER A 170 -4.10 -0.16 19.77
N LYS A 171 -4.21 0.93 20.52
CA LYS A 171 -5.28 1.11 21.50
C LYS A 171 -6.64 1.24 20.82
N PHE A 172 -6.65 1.47 19.51
CA PHE A 172 -7.80 1.96 18.80
C PHE A 172 -8.30 1.02 17.72
N PHE A 173 -7.41 0.35 16.98
CA PHE A 173 -7.83 -0.43 15.81
C PHE A 173 -7.04 -1.74 15.67
N ASN A 174 -7.72 -2.81 15.25
CA ASN A 174 -7.06 -4.00 14.74
C ASN A 174 -6.44 -3.70 13.37
N ILE A 175 -5.11 -3.74 13.28
CA ILE A 175 -4.40 -3.42 12.04
C ILE A 175 -4.62 -4.54 11.03
N ILE A 176 -5.29 -4.23 9.92
CA ILE A 176 -5.41 -5.12 8.78
C ILE A 176 -4.11 -4.99 7.97
N LYS A 177 -3.33 -6.07 7.88
CA LYS A 177 -2.12 -6.07 7.08
C LYS A 177 -2.45 -5.94 5.59
N PRO A 178 -1.73 -5.08 4.86
CA PRO A 178 -1.83 -5.03 3.41
C PRO A 178 -1.50 -6.38 2.79
N ILE A 179 -2.20 -6.71 1.73
CA ILE A 179 -1.93 -7.93 0.96
C ILE A 179 -0.54 -7.86 0.31
N GLN A 180 0.04 -9.02 0.05
CA GLN A 180 1.28 -9.12 -0.73
C GLN A 180 0.89 -9.45 -2.18
N LYS A 181 1.33 -8.60 -3.10
CA LYS A 181 1.22 -8.81 -4.55
C LYS A 181 2.57 -8.47 -5.19
N PRO A 182 2.92 -9.08 -6.32
CA PRO A 182 4.04 -8.62 -7.12
C PRO A 182 3.87 -7.14 -7.50
N PRO A 183 4.95 -6.36 -7.62
CA PRO A 183 4.86 -4.98 -8.11
C PRO A 183 4.25 -4.92 -9.50
N HIS A 184 3.51 -3.86 -9.80
CA HIS A 184 2.88 -3.69 -11.11
C HIS A 184 3.92 -3.62 -12.25
N PHE A 185 5.05 -2.94 -12.00
CA PHE A 185 6.18 -2.81 -12.92
C PHE A 185 7.35 -3.69 -12.45
N GLU A 186 7.16 -5.02 -12.48
CA GLU A 186 8.12 -6.01 -11.97
C GLU A 186 9.49 -5.93 -12.65
N ASN A 187 9.53 -5.51 -13.92
CA ASN A 187 10.75 -5.43 -14.73
C ASN A 187 11.53 -4.12 -14.49
N VAL A 188 11.03 -3.20 -13.67
CA VAL A 188 11.69 -1.94 -13.37
C VAL A 188 12.27 -1.99 -11.96
N THR A 189 13.60 -1.84 -11.85
CA THR A 189 14.31 -1.73 -10.58
C THR A 189 14.97 -0.37 -10.46
N MET A 190 14.72 0.34 -9.35
CA MET A 190 15.28 1.67 -9.10
C MET A 190 15.96 1.72 -7.73
N ALA A 191 17.12 2.34 -7.65
CA ALA A 191 17.66 2.76 -6.36
C ALA A 191 16.82 3.93 -5.82
N CYS A 192 16.58 3.98 -4.51
CA CYS A 192 15.79 5.07 -3.96
C CYS A 192 16.33 5.64 -2.64
N LEU A 193 16.01 6.92 -2.41
CA LEU A 193 16.25 7.61 -1.15
C LEU A 193 14.96 8.30 -0.70
N PHE A 194 14.14 7.56 0.03
CA PHE A 194 12.80 7.95 0.47
C PHE A 194 12.67 7.91 1.99
N ASP A 195 11.67 8.60 2.52
CA ASP A 195 11.12 8.30 3.85
C ASP A 195 10.29 7.01 3.80
N ARG A 196 10.09 6.40 4.96
CA ARG A 196 9.39 5.11 5.10
C ARG A 196 8.04 5.10 4.39
N PHE A 197 7.26 6.16 4.57
CA PHE A 197 5.93 6.29 3.97
C PHE A 197 5.96 6.20 2.43
N THR A 198 6.80 7.01 1.80
CA THR A 198 6.90 7.06 0.33
C THR A 198 7.42 5.73 -0.22
N PHE A 199 8.40 5.14 0.48
CA PHE A 199 8.90 3.82 0.13
C PHE A 199 7.77 2.76 0.18
N ASP A 200 6.99 2.73 1.27
CA ASP A 200 5.90 1.75 1.44
C ASP A 200 4.83 1.91 0.35
N CYS A 201 4.59 3.14 -0.15
CA CYS A 201 3.63 3.40 -1.22
C CYS A 201 4.14 2.99 -2.61
N PHE A 202 5.32 3.46 -3.01
CA PHE A 202 5.85 3.18 -4.35
C PHE A 202 6.32 1.73 -4.53
N SER A 203 6.86 1.10 -3.48
CA SER A 203 7.36 -0.28 -3.54
C SER A 203 6.29 -1.34 -3.82
N ARG A 204 5.01 -0.95 -3.81
CA ARG A 204 3.90 -1.83 -4.22
C ARG A 204 3.74 -1.92 -5.73
N ASP A 205 4.27 -0.94 -6.45
CA ASP A 205 4.09 -0.84 -7.89
C ASP A 205 5.40 -1.01 -8.67
N VAL A 206 6.58 -0.79 -8.05
CA VAL A 206 7.90 -0.91 -8.70
C VAL A 206 8.93 -1.49 -7.73
N ASN A 207 9.94 -2.20 -8.24
CA ASN A 207 11.02 -2.72 -7.40
C ASN A 207 11.94 -1.59 -6.93
N LEU A 208 11.92 -1.28 -5.63
CA LEU A 208 12.73 -0.24 -5.01
C LEU A 208 13.80 -0.82 -4.09
N ILE A 209 15.03 -0.35 -4.25
CA ILE A 209 16.16 -0.71 -3.41
C ILE A 209 16.61 0.55 -2.65
N PRO A 210 16.33 0.66 -1.34
CA PRO A 210 16.73 1.83 -0.58
C PRO A 210 18.25 1.86 -0.40
N ILE A 211 18.83 3.03 -0.62
CA ILE A 211 20.26 3.27 -0.37
C ILE A 211 20.49 3.76 1.07
N SER A 212 21.56 3.29 1.66
CA SER A 212 22.13 3.77 2.91
C SER A 212 23.54 4.36 2.68
N LYS A 213 24.09 4.99 3.70
CA LYS A 213 25.48 5.51 3.63
C LYS A 213 26.53 4.41 3.40
N THR A 214 26.21 3.16 3.66
CA THR A 214 27.12 2.02 3.56
C THR A 214 26.92 1.16 2.33
N ASN A 215 25.69 1.09 1.76
CA ASN A 215 25.38 0.18 0.66
C ASN A 215 25.21 0.88 -0.72
N TRP A 216 25.18 2.20 -0.79
CA TRP A 216 24.79 2.91 -2.02
C TRP A 216 25.62 2.53 -3.25
N LYS A 217 26.95 2.32 -3.09
CA LYS A 217 27.81 1.92 -4.20
C LYS A 217 27.44 0.54 -4.75
N SER A 218 27.20 -0.42 -3.87
CA SER A 218 26.81 -1.77 -4.28
C SER A 218 25.41 -1.81 -4.92
N VAL A 219 24.50 -0.96 -4.46
CA VAL A 219 23.16 -0.86 -5.05
C VAL A 219 23.23 -0.19 -6.43
N LEU A 220 23.93 0.94 -6.56
CA LEU A 220 24.03 1.65 -7.84
C LEU A 220 24.91 0.93 -8.89
N ASN A 221 25.77 -0.01 -8.45
CA ASN A 221 26.59 -0.82 -9.37
C ASN A 221 25.84 -2.06 -9.90
N ARG A 222 24.58 -2.27 -9.55
CA ARG A 222 23.78 -3.38 -10.06
C ARG A 222 23.42 -3.15 -11.54
N PRO A 223 23.50 -4.17 -12.40
CA PRO A 223 23.20 -4.04 -13.83
C PRO A 223 21.73 -3.74 -14.13
N ASP A 224 20.82 -4.05 -13.20
CA ASP A 224 19.38 -3.80 -13.30
C ASP A 224 18.96 -2.43 -12.74
N VAL A 225 19.89 -1.61 -12.19
CA VAL A 225 19.63 -0.29 -11.62
C VAL A 225 20.15 0.79 -12.55
N ASN A 226 19.26 1.42 -13.32
CA ASN A 226 19.58 2.51 -14.24
C ASN A 226 19.02 3.87 -13.79
N HIS A 227 18.31 3.89 -12.66
CA HIS A 227 17.63 5.08 -12.14
C HIS A 227 17.84 5.19 -10.64
N PHE A 228 18.07 6.42 -10.18
CA PHE A 228 18.10 6.79 -8.78
C PHE A 228 16.99 7.79 -8.49
N PHE A 229 16.01 7.39 -7.70
CA PHE A 229 14.85 8.22 -7.36
C PHE A 229 14.92 8.66 -5.89
N ALA A 230 15.02 9.96 -5.66
CA ALA A 230 15.07 10.57 -4.34
C ALA A 230 13.91 11.54 -4.13
N GLU A 231 13.41 11.63 -2.90
CA GLU A 231 12.45 12.67 -2.50
C GLU A 231 13.07 13.65 -1.51
N SER A 232 12.41 14.79 -1.27
CA SER A 232 12.81 15.76 -0.23
C SER A 232 12.69 15.14 1.16
N ILE A 233 13.78 14.52 1.63
CA ILE A 233 13.86 13.88 2.94
C ILE A 233 14.48 14.79 3.99
N TRP A 234 13.98 14.69 5.24
CA TRP A 234 14.64 15.27 6.41
C TRP A 234 15.61 14.29 7.05
N SER A 235 15.35 12.99 7.01
CA SER A 235 16.17 11.97 7.68
C SER A 235 16.40 10.71 6.87
N GLY A 236 15.54 10.40 5.88
CA GLY A 236 15.53 9.17 5.10
C GLY A 236 14.95 7.97 5.86
N HIS A 237 14.83 6.84 5.17
CA HIS A 237 14.16 5.62 5.64
C HIS A 237 14.72 5.06 6.95
N ASP A 238 16.05 5.08 7.09
CA ASP A 238 16.79 4.57 8.26
C ASP A 238 17.27 5.66 9.22
N GLY A 239 16.94 6.94 8.93
CA GLY A 239 17.45 8.10 9.67
C GLY A 239 18.92 8.47 9.40
N GLY A 240 19.61 7.69 8.57
CA GLY A 240 21.04 7.85 8.29
C GLY A 240 21.39 9.08 7.44
N TRP A 241 20.41 9.61 6.69
CA TRP A 241 20.59 10.75 5.79
C TRP A 241 20.11 12.08 6.36
N ARG A 242 20.06 12.18 7.68
CA ARG A 242 19.57 13.38 8.37
C ARG A 242 20.29 14.63 7.87
N PHE A 243 19.52 15.62 7.41
CA PHE A 243 19.97 16.89 6.85
C PHE A 243 20.84 16.81 5.58
N ALA A 244 21.01 15.63 4.98
CA ALA A 244 21.86 15.48 3.79
C ALA A 244 21.34 16.27 2.57
N MET A 245 20.03 16.48 2.47
CA MET A 245 19.41 17.29 1.41
C MET A 245 19.22 18.74 1.82
N SER A 246 18.65 19.01 3.01
CA SER A 246 18.35 20.38 3.47
C SER A 246 19.59 21.20 3.87
N SER A 247 20.74 20.55 4.00
CA SER A 247 22.04 21.17 4.23
C SER A 247 23.07 20.62 3.24
N PHE A 248 22.66 20.55 1.97
CA PHE A 248 23.40 19.87 0.90
C PHE A 248 24.81 20.39 0.71
N ASP A 249 25.04 21.69 0.80
CA ASP A 249 26.34 22.33 0.60
C ASP A 249 27.29 22.25 1.81
N THR A 250 26.84 21.62 2.89
CA THR A 250 27.64 21.39 4.11
C THR A 250 28.22 19.98 4.13
N THR A 251 28.94 19.65 5.20
CA THR A 251 29.48 18.30 5.43
C THR A 251 28.38 17.23 5.52
N ALA A 252 27.15 17.62 5.90
CA ALA A 252 26.01 16.69 5.92
C ALA A 252 25.66 16.17 4.52
N GLY A 253 25.85 16.98 3.48
CA GLY A 253 25.59 16.63 2.08
C GLY A 253 26.73 15.91 1.36
N ASN A 254 27.96 15.84 1.94
CA ASN A 254 29.14 15.29 1.24
C ASN A 254 28.87 13.93 0.57
N GLN A 255 28.32 13.00 1.31
CA GLN A 255 28.08 11.65 0.80
C GLN A 255 26.97 11.58 -0.24
N LEU A 256 25.97 12.46 -0.14
CA LEU A 256 24.94 12.54 -1.18
C LEU A 256 25.51 13.15 -2.48
N ARG A 257 26.44 14.11 -2.39
CA ARG A 257 27.17 14.60 -3.56
C ARG A 257 27.96 13.46 -4.23
N GLU A 258 28.66 12.64 -3.45
CA GLU A 258 29.37 11.46 -3.99
C GLU A 258 28.41 10.50 -4.70
N VAL A 259 27.21 10.27 -4.17
CA VAL A 259 26.17 9.45 -4.82
C VAL A 259 25.76 10.05 -6.16
N LEU A 260 25.48 11.36 -6.22
CA LEU A 260 25.05 12.04 -7.44
C LEU A 260 26.16 12.10 -8.49
N ASP A 261 27.41 12.35 -8.07
CA ASP A 261 28.58 12.32 -8.96
C ASP A 261 28.82 10.90 -9.53
N TYR A 262 28.61 9.88 -8.69
CA TYR A 262 28.67 8.49 -9.15
C TYR A 262 27.59 8.19 -10.18
N CYS A 263 26.34 8.60 -9.94
CA CYS A 263 25.24 8.42 -10.88
C CYS A 263 25.59 9.08 -12.23
N ARG A 264 26.04 10.34 -12.20
CA ARG A 264 26.43 11.10 -13.40
C ARG A 264 27.57 10.40 -14.18
N SER A 265 28.60 9.89 -13.46
CA SER A 265 29.75 9.22 -14.08
C SER A 265 29.41 7.87 -14.67
N ASN A 266 28.35 7.21 -14.22
CA ASN A 266 27.95 5.88 -14.67
C ASN A 266 26.65 5.88 -15.50
N GLY A 267 26.14 7.05 -15.90
CA GLY A 267 24.94 7.16 -16.76
C GLY A 267 23.63 6.75 -16.06
N ILE A 268 23.59 6.79 -14.72
CA ILE A 268 22.40 6.50 -13.95
C ILE A 268 21.54 7.77 -13.89
N THR A 269 20.34 7.72 -14.44
CA THR A 269 19.40 8.86 -14.45
C THR A 269 18.91 9.17 -13.03
N THR A 270 18.99 10.43 -12.65
CA THR A 270 18.62 10.91 -11.31
C THR A 270 17.29 11.64 -11.33
N ILE A 271 16.41 11.29 -10.39
CA ILE A 271 15.05 11.82 -10.26
C ILE A 271 14.89 12.38 -8.87
N PHE A 272 14.44 13.62 -8.76
CA PHE A 272 14.13 14.27 -7.49
C PHE A 272 12.65 14.65 -7.42
N TRP A 273 11.98 14.32 -6.32
CA TRP A 273 10.62 14.75 -6.04
C TRP A 273 10.56 15.60 -4.78
N ASN A 274 10.29 16.91 -4.94
CA ASN A 274 10.04 17.75 -3.78
C ASN A 274 8.57 17.70 -3.35
N LYS A 275 8.32 16.92 -2.31
CA LYS A 275 6.98 16.81 -1.67
C LYS A 275 6.71 17.91 -0.63
N GLU A 276 7.73 18.72 -0.32
CA GLU A 276 7.70 19.78 0.68
C GLU A 276 7.41 21.17 0.08
N ASP A 277 7.24 21.24 -1.25
CA ASP A 277 6.88 22.48 -1.96
C ASP A 277 5.45 22.93 -1.63
N PRO A 278 5.19 24.23 -1.66
CA PRO A 278 6.16 25.32 -1.85
C PRO A 278 6.84 25.76 -0.53
N VAL A 279 6.38 25.26 0.62
CA VAL A 279 6.71 25.76 1.97
C VAL A 279 8.20 25.66 2.30
N ASN A 280 8.84 24.56 1.89
CA ASN A 280 10.24 24.27 2.19
C ASN A 280 11.14 24.29 0.95
N TYR A 281 10.73 24.99 -0.12
CA TYR A 281 11.49 25.11 -1.37
C TYR A 281 12.95 25.47 -1.15
N ASP A 282 13.20 26.54 -0.37
CA ASP A 282 14.55 27.06 -0.15
C ASP A 282 15.48 26.08 0.58
N SER A 283 14.91 25.10 1.30
CA SER A 283 15.68 24.03 1.96
C SER A 283 16.16 22.95 1.00
N PHE A 284 15.55 22.82 -0.19
CA PHE A 284 15.82 21.71 -1.10
C PHE A 284 16.28 22.13 -2.50
N ILE A 285 16.31 23.43 -2.81
CA ILE A 285 16.71 23.90 -4.15
C ILE A 285 18.16 23.54 -4.49
N ASP A 286 19.08 23.62 -3.53
CA ASP A 286 20.50 23.36 -3.79
C ASP A 286 20.77 21.88 -4.11
N VAL A 287 20.06 20.97 -3.49
CA VAL A 287 20.14 19.54 -3.88
C VAL A 287 19.45 19.29 -5.21
N ALA A 288 18.32 19.92 -5.49
CA ALA A 288 17.55 19.75 -6.73
C ALA A 288 18.34 20.10 -7.99
N LYS A 289 19.24 21.11 -7.93
CA LYS A 289 20.14 21.52 -9.02
C LYS A 289 21.02 20.39 -9.59
N ASN A 290 21.15 19.29 -8.85
CA ASN A 290 22.07 18.20 -9.18
C ASN A 290 21.36 16.97 -9.77
N PHE A 291 20.05 17.06 -10.03
CA PHE A 291 19.24 15.99 -10.58
C PHE A 291 18.86 16.23 -12.04
N ASP A 292 18.75 15.17 -12.83
CA ASP A 292 18.38 15.22 -14.24
C ASP A 292 16.91 15.56 -14.44
N PHE A 293 16.03 15.03 -13.57
CA PHE A 293 14.60 15.27 -13.57
C PHE A 293 14.15 15.77 -12.20
N ILE A 294 13.34 16.83 -12.19
CA ILE A 294 12.78 17.43 -10.98
C ILE A 294 11.27 17.34 -11.05
N PHE A 295 10.69 16.76 -10.02
CA PHE A 295 9.25 16.74 -9.80
C PHE A 295 8.91 17.56 -8.56
N THR A 296 7.89 18.40 -8.67
CA THR A 296 7.37 19.23 -7.57
C THR A 296 5.93 18.85 -7.26
N SER A 297 5.52 18.86 -5.99
CA SER A 297 4.12 18.68 -5.63
C SER A 297 3.23 19.88 -6.02
N ASP A 298 3.83 21.07 -6.22
CA ASP A 298 3.15 22.31 -6.58
C ASP A 298 3.48 22.78 -8.00
N GLU A 299 2.48 22.72 -8.89
CA GLU A 299 2.61 23.15 -10.29
C GLU A 299 3.13 24.61 -10.40
N ASN A 300 2.79 25.50 -9.45
CA ASN A 300 3.23 26.89 -9.44
C ASN A 300 4.75 27.04 -9.24
N MET A 301 5.44 25.99 -8.79
CA MET A 301 6.88 26.02 -8.57
C MET A 301 7.71 25.68 -9.80
N ILE A 302 7.10 25.18 -10.88
CA ILE A 302 7.83 24.74 -12.09
C ILE A 302 8.71 25.85 -12.65
N ASP A 303 8.14 27.02 -12.91
CA ASP A 303 8.89 28.15 -13.50
C ASP A 303 10.05 28.61 -12.60
N ARG A 304 9.83 28.56 -11.29
CA ARG A 304 10.88 28.89 -10.31
C ARG A 304 12.02 27.87 -10.35
N TYR A 305 11.72 26.57 -10.42
CA TYR A 305 12.75 25.54 -10.60
C TYR A 305 13.52 25.73 -11.91
N VAL A 306 12.83 25.91 -13.03
CA VAL A 306 13.46 26.15 -14.33
C VAL A 306 14.43 27.34 -14.27
N LYS A 307 13.98 28.45 -13.67
CA LYS A 307 14.79 29.65 -13.50
C LYS A 307 16.03 29.42 -12.61
N ASP A 308 15.82 28.78 -11.43
CA ASP A 308 16.85 28.69 -10.39
C ASP A 308 17.86 27.56 -10.66
N THR A 309 17.47 26.54 -11.44
CA THR A 309 18.32 25.40 -11.77
C THR A 309 18.86 25.40 -13.21
N GLY A 310 18.18 26.08 -14.14
CA GLY A 310 18.44 25.98 -15.58
C GLY A 310 17.95 24.63 -16.18
N ASN A 311 17.35 23.76 -15.42
CA ASN A 311 16.86 22.46 -15.87
C ASN A 311 15.45 22.60 -16.47
N LEU A 312 15.24 22.11 -17.69
CA LEU A 312 13.93 22.11 -18.35
C LEU A 312 13.08 20.84 -18.04
N ASN A 313 13.69 19.83 -17.45
CA ASN A 313 12.98 18.60 -17.05
C ASN A 313 12.32 18.77 -15.68
N VAL A 314 11.43 19.75 -15.55
CA VAL A 314 10.69 20.06 -14.32
C VAL A 314 9.20 19.82 -14.55
N PHE A 315 8.56 19.03 -13.67
CA PHE A 315 7.17 18.59 -13.83
C PHE A 315 6.42 18.58 -12.51
N ALA A 316 5.10 18.79 -12.55
CA ALA A 316 4.26 18.60 -11.38
C ALA A 316 4.01 17.10 -11.12
N LEU A 317 4.14 16.67 -9.86
CA LEU A 317 3.82 15.32 -9.39
C LEU A 317 3.03 15.42 -8.07
N PRO A 318 1.71 15.50 -8.12
CA PRO A 318 0.86 15.52 -6.93
C PRO A 318 0.97 14.24 -6.11
N PHE A 319 0.60 14.31 -4.83
CA PHE A 319 0.37 13.12 -4.01
C PHE A 319 -0.66 12.18 -4.63
N ALA A 320 -0.77 10.98 -4.07
CA ALA A 320 -1.67 9.93 -4.54
C ALA A 320 -2.07 8.99 -3.39
N ALA A 321 -2.95 8.03 -3.69
CA ALA A 321 -3.23 6.90 -2.83
C ALA A 321 -2.50 5.64 -3.31
N GLN A 322 -2.22 4.73 -2.37
CA GLN A 322 -1.78 3.37 -2.68
C GLN A 322 -2.92 2.40 -2.37
N PRO A 323 -3.58 1.79 -3.38
CA PRO A 323 -4.76 0.96 -3.16
C PRO A 323 -4.56 -0.20 -2.19
N ILE A 324 -3.38 -0.84 -2.19
CA ILE A 324 -3.06 -1.93 -1.26
C ILE A 324 -3.04 -1.46 0.19
N ILE A 325 -2.76 -0.19 0.46
CA ILE A 325 -2.70 0.41 1.79
C ILE A 325 -4.00 1.17 2.10
N HIS A 326 -4.42 2.05 1.18
CA HIS A 326 -5.59 2.92 1.28
C HIS A 326 -6.73 2.33 0.47
N ASN A 327 -7.63 1.65 1.13
CA ASN A 327 -8.74 0.92 0.51
C ASN A 327 -9.93 0.83 1.48
N PRO A 328 -11.13 0.52 1.00
CA PRO A 328 -12.33 0.55 1.83
C PRO A 328 -12.59 -0.72 2.65
N ILE A 329 -11.68 -1.67 2.78
CA ILE A 329 -11.92 -2.92 3.51
C ILE A 329 -12.26 -2.64 4.99
N ARG A 330 -13.49 -3.00 5.42
CA ARG A 330 -14.04 -2.69 6.76
C ARG A 330 -14.28 -3.91 7.65
N ASN A 331 -13.69 -5.06 7.36
CA ASN A 331 -13.87 -6.25 8.19
C ASN A 331 -13.46 -5.97 9.65
N SER A 332 -14.38 -6.24 10.58
CA SER A 332 -14.14 -6.14 12.03
C SER A 332 -13.70 -4.74 12.55
N LEU A 333 -13.85 -3.68 11.77
CA LEU A 333 -13.62 -2.32 12.24
C LEU A 333 -14.89 -1.77 12.92
N PRO A 334 -14.72 -1.02 14.03
CA PRO A 334 -15.82 -0.23 14.59
C PRO A 334 -16.23 0.87 13.61
N GLU A 335 -17.43 1.41 13.74
CA GLU A 335 -17.84 2.60 13.01
C GLU A 335 -18.11 3.72 14.00
N HIS A 336 -17.36 4.83 13.85
CA HIS A 336 -17.49 6.06 14.63
C HIS A 336 -17.97 7.19 13.73
N ASP A 337 -18.41 8.30 14.32
CA ASP A 337 -19.00 9.39 13.54
C ASP A 337 -17.94 10.27 12.87
N ILE A 338 -17.14 11.02 13.63
CA ILE A 338 -16.25 12.04 13.06
C ILE A 338 -14.82 11.88 13.56
N CYS A 339 -13.85 12.00 12.67
CA CYS A 339 -12.44 12.02 13.02
C CYS A 339 -11.71 13.25 12.48
N PHE A 340 -10.86 13.81 13.31
CA PHE A 340 -9.78 14.70 12.92
C PHE A 340 -8.45 14.09 13.38
N ALA A 341 -7.58 13.70 12.45
CA ALA A 341 -6.22 13.23 12.77
C ALA A 341 -5.20 14.25 12.25
N GLY A 342 -4.59 15.03 13.13
CA GLY A 342 -3.72 16.13 12.72
C GLY A 342 -2.98 16.76 13.88
N SER A 343 -2.52 17.99 13.66
CA SER A 343 -1.79 18.76 14.66
C SER A 343 -2.34 20.15 14.75
N TRP A 344 -2.32 20.68 15.96
CA TRP A 344 -2.53 22.10 16.20
C TRP A 344 -1.19 22.83 16.13
N TYR A 345 -0.92 23.51 15.01
CA TYR A 345 0.34 24.24 14.86
C TYR A 345 0.26 25.62 15.51
N VAL A 346 1.22 25.93 16.38
CA VAL A 346 1.35 27.27 17.00
C VAL A 346 1.88 28.28 15.99
N ARG A 347 2.85 27.88 15.14
CA ARG A 347 3.29 28.72 14.02
C ARG A 347 2.24 28.61 12.93
N ASP A 348 1.69 29.73 12.54
CA ASP A 348 0.68 29.79 11.50
C ASP A 348 1.32 29.46 10.14
N HIS A 349 0.74 28.45 9.48
CA HIS A 349 1.04 28.15 8.07
C HIS A 349 -0.19 28.60 7.27
N GLY A 350 -0.22 29.86 6.87
CA GLY A 350 -1.36 30.45 6.20
C GLY A 350 -2.61 30.50 7.11
N ASN A 351 -3.75 30.06 6.61
CA ASN A 351 -5.02 30.02 7.35
C ASN A 351 -5.23 28.75 8.17
N ARG A 352 -4.26 27.85 8.23
CA ARG A 352 -4.44 26.50 8.77
C ARG A 352 -5.01 26.46 10.18
N LYS A 353 -4.55 27.34 11.08
CA LYS A 353 -5.05 27.40 12.45
C LYS A 353 -6.51 27.84 12.51
N LYS A 354 -6.87 28.85 11.72
CA LYS A 354 -8.25 29.33 11.58
C LYS A 354 -9.15 28.23 11.02
N ASP A 355 -8.69 27.54 9.99
CA ASP A 355 -9.41 26.45 9.33
C ASP A 355 -9.58 25.23 10.24
N THR A 356 -8.54 24.90 11.02
CA THR A 356 -8.65 23.83 12.02
C THR A 356 -9.69 24.18 13.08
N LYS A 357 -9.68 25.41 13.58
CA LYS A 357 -10.66 25.89 14.57
C LYS A 357 -12.08 25.81 14.00
N LEU A 358 -12.30 26.31 12.78
CA LEU A 358 -13.59 26.28 12.10
C LEU A 358 -14.19 24.86 12.05
N LEU A 359 -13.37 23.88 11.61
CA LEU A 359 -13.85 22.49 11.46
C LEU A 359 -14.04 21.80 12.81
N VAL A 360 -13.15 22.01 13.77
CA VAL A 360 -13.23 21.37 15.09
C VAL A 360 -14.41 21.97 15.89
N ASP A 361 -14.61 23.29 15.85
CA ASP A 361 -15.76 23.94 16.51
C ASP A 361 -17.08 23.43 15.93
N ALA A 362 -17.19 23.35 14.59
CA ALA A 362 -18.39 22.83 13.94
C ALA A 362 -18.66 21.36 14.28
N ALA A 363 -17.62 20.56 14.48
CA ALA A 363 -17.74 19.13 14.78
C ALA A 363 -17.89 18.82 16.27
N SER A 364 -17.58 19.76 17.17
CA SER A 364 -17.61 19.55 18.62
C SER A 364 -19.01 19.28 19.19
N GLU A 365 -20.06 19.60 18.43
CA GLU A 365 -21.46 19.29 18.80
C GLU A 365 -21.87 17.84 18.53
N PHE A 366 -20.98 17.06 17.87
CA PHE A 366 -21.19 15.68 17.49
C PHE A 366 -20.17 14.75 18.18
N ASP A 367 -20.23 13.44 17.92
CA ASP A 367 -19.23 12.48 18.40
C ASP A 367 -17.91 12.64 17.63
N LEU A 368 -17.11 13.62 18.06
CA LEU A 368 -15.81 13.96 17.47
C LEU A 368 -14.68 13.24 18.20
N HIS A 369 -13.81 12.60 17.45
CA HIS A 369 -12.52 12.09 17.93
C HIS A 369 -11.35 12.85 17.30
N ILE A 370 -10.47 13.39 18.14
CA ILE A 370 -9.23 14.05 17.72
C ILE A 370 -8.04 13.16 18.05
N TYR A 371 -7.23 12.88 17.03
CA TYR A 371 -5.92 12.22 17.22
C TYR A 371 -4.81 13.24 16.95
N ASP A 372 -4.19 13.70 18.02
CA ASP A 372 -3.11 14.68 17.95
C ASP A 372 -1.78 13.98 17.64
N ARG A 373 -1.15 14.36 16.51
CA ARG A 373 0.15 13.81 16.08
C ARG A 373 1.25 14.01 17.13
N PHE A 374 1.18 15.08 17.91
CA PHE A 374 2.18 15.44 18.91
C PHE A 374 1.77 15.06 20.34
N PHE A 375 0.72 14.30 20.52
CA PHE A 375 0.23 13.88 21.84
C PHE A 375 1.35 13.22 22.65
N GLY A 376 1.67 13.81 23.80
CA GLY A 376 2.71 13.32 24.71
C GLY A 376 4.16 13.53 24.25
N THR A 377 4.41 14.18 23.11
CA THR A 377 5.76 14.36 22.56
C THR A 377 6.21 15.82 22.43
N ASP A 378 5.34 16.75 22.05
CA ASP A 378 5.65 18.19 21.91
C ASP A 378 4.58 19.06 22.57
N ASN A 379 4.97 19.73 23.64
CA ASN A 379 4.07 20.63 24.38
C ASN A 379 3.81 21.96 23.68
N ARG A 380 4.54 22.31 22.61
CA ARG A 380 4.39 23.57 21.88
C ARG A 380 3.21 23.55 20.91
N ASN A 381 2.86 22.38 20.39
CA ASN A 381 1.81 22.19 19.39
C ASN A 381 0.58 21.47 19.95
N LYS A 382 0.22 21.79 21.19
CA LYS A 382 -0.96 21.21 21.85
C LYS A 382 -2.24 21.88 21.37
N PHE A 383 -3.29 21.09 21.25
CA PHE A 383 -4.65 21.60 21.13
C PHE A 383 -5.01 22.45 22.35
N PRO A 384 -5.83 23.51 22.17
CA PRO A 384 -6.41 24.26 23.27
C PRO A 384 -7.16 23.36 24.26
N ALA A 385 -7.23 23.79 25.55
CA ALA A 385 -7.86 23.01 26.61
C ALA A 385 -9.34 22.73 26.35
N GLU A 386 -10.01 23.60 25.60
CA GLU A 386 -11.42 23.47 25.20
C GLU A 386 -11.71 22.20 24.36
N TYR A 387 -10.68 21.59 23.75
CA TYR A 387 -10.84 20.38 22.96
C TYR A 387 -10.32 19.11 23.66
N GLU A 388 -9.91 19.19 24.94
CA GLU A 388 -9.25 18.08 25.65
C GLU A 388 -10.13 16.83 25.72
N ASP A 389 -11.42 16.95 25.86
CA ASP A 389 -12.39 15.84 25.94
C ASP A 389 -12.50 15.06 24.63
N PHE A 390 -12.21 15.70 23.51
CA PHE A 390 -12.24 15.06 22.18
C PHE A 390 -10.93 14.34 21.84
N ILE A 391 -9.82 14.64 22.54
CA ILE A 391 -8.50 14.08 22.26
C ILE A 391 -8.42 12.64 22.74
N LYS A 392 -8.26 11.70 21.81
CA LYS A 392 -8.13 10.27 22.10
C LYS A 392 -6.67 9.81 22.19
N GLY A 393 -5.70 10.63 21.77
CA GLY A 393 -4.27 10.32 21.76
C GLY A 393 -3.62 10.57 20.40
N SER A 394 -2.61 9.76 20.05
CA SER A 394 -1.95 9.80 18.74
C SER A 394 -2.07 8.46 18.04
N LEU A 395 -2.06 8.47 16.71
CA LEU A 395 -2.06 7.27 15.86
C LEU A 395 -0.72 7.13 15.15
N SER A 396 -0.23 5.90 15.06
CA SER A 396 0.79 5.53 14.08
C SER A 396 0.23 5.60 12.66
N TYR A 397 1.08 5.60 11.63
CA TYR A 397 0.60 5.67 10.25
C TYR A 397 -0.36 4.52 9.90
N ASN A 398 -0.05 3.29 10.32
CA ASN A 398 -0.93 2.15 10.09
C ASN A 398 -2.29 2.32 10.78
N GLU A 399 -2.32 2.88 11.99
CA GLU A 399 -3.58 3.17 12.69
C GLU A 399 -4.36 4.30 12.02
N VAL A 400 -3.68 5.31 11.46
CA VAL A 400 -4.35 6.35 10.66
C VAL A 400 -5.04 5.75 9.44
N CYS A 401 -4.40 4.80 8.74
CA CYS A 401 -5.03 4.08 7.62
C CYS A 401 -6.25 3.25 8.05
N MET A 402 -6.26 2.72 9.29
CA MET A 402 -7.45 2.08 9.85
C MET A 402 -8.53 3.10 10.21
N ALA A 403 -8.12 4.24 10.79
CA ALA A 403 -9.06 5.32 11.13
C ALA A 403 -9.80 5.83 9.89
N TYR A 404 -9.14 5.99 8.73
CA TYR A 404 -9.83 6.39 7.49
C TYR A 404 -11.06 5.53 7.16
N ARG A 405 -11.07 4.26 7.55
CA ARG A 405 -12.15 3.30 7.29
C ARG A 405 -13.15 3.15 8.45
N ALA A 406 -12.73 3.56 9.65
CA ALA A 406 -13.49 3.35 10.88
C ALA A 406 -14.42 4.53 11.23
N TYR A 407 -14.38 5.59 10.46
CA TYR A 407 -15.20 6.80 10.68
C TYR A 407 -16.11 7.07 9.48
N LYS A 408 -17.30 7.59 9.78
CA LYS A 408 -18.27 8.01 8.77
C LYS A 408 -17.80 9.24 8.01
N ILE A 409 -17.21 10.19 8.76
CA ILE A 409 -16.73 11.49 8.24
C ILE A 409 -15.30 11.72 8.73
N PHE A 410 -14.45 12.16 7.83
CA PHE A 410 -13.09 12.59 8.16
C PHE A 410 -12.90 14.07 7.83
N LEU A 411 -12.34 14.83 8.77
CA LEU A 411 -12.09 16.26 8.60
C LEU A 411 -10.68 16.50 8.07
N ASN A 412 -10.51 17.45 7.13
CA ASN A 412 -9.23 17.83 6.59
C ASN A 412 -9.05 19.34 6.52
N VAL A 413 -7.83 19.78 6.75
CA VAL A 413 -7.35 21.16 6.53
C VAL A 413 -6.12 21.14 5.65
N ASN A 414 -5.96 22.18 4.83
CA ASN A 414 -4.84 22.35 3.94
C ASN A 414 -3.88 23.44 4.46
N SER A 415 -2.57 23.23 4.33
CA SER A 415 -1.55 24.24 4.62
C SER A 415 -1.29 25.14 3.43
N VAL A 416 -1.56 24.65 2.21
CA VAL A 416 -1.44 25.36 0.94
C VAL A 416 -2.81 25.35 0.29
N ALA A 417 -3.38 26.53 0.07
CA ALA A 417 -4.74 26.68 -0.46
C ALA A 417 -4.79 27.08 -1.95
N ASP A 418 -3.77 27.77 -2.43
CA ASP A 418 -3.70 28.39 -3.76
C ASP A 418 -2.93 27.59 -4.82
N SER A 419 -2.36 26.46 -4.45
CA SER A 419 -1.70 25.56 -5.41
C SER A 419 -2.73 24.77 -6.23
N PRO A 420 -2.54 24.64 -7.55
CA PRO A 420 -3.42 23.83 -8.39
C PRO A 420 -3.23 22.31 -8.24
N THR A 421 -2.15 21.86 -7.57
CA THR A 421 -1.80 20.44 -7.47
C THR A 421 -1.36 20.01 -6.07
N MET A 422 -0.94 20.94 -5.20
CA MET A 422 -0.48 20.65 -3.84
C MET A 422 -1.61 20.92 -2.82
N PHE A 423 -2.01 19.88 -2.11
CA PHE A 423 -2.87 19.90 -0.94
C PHE A 423 -2.55 18.68 -0.04
N SER A 424 -3.24 18.57 1.08
CA SER A 424 -2.99 17.48 2.03
C SER A 424 -3.12 16.10 1.35
N ARG A 425 -2.04 15.31 1.35
CA ARG A 425 -2.02 13.95 0.75
C ARG A 425 -3.13 13.04 1.28
N ARG A 426 -3.52 13.22 2.58
CA ARG A 426 -4.55 12.41 3.23
C ARG A 426 -5.92 12.50 2.55
N VAL A 427 -6.16 13.54 1.77
CA VAL A 427 -7.37 13.66 0.97
C VAL A 427 -7.51 12.46 0.03
N PHE A 428 -6.44 12.12 -0.69
CA PHE A 428 -6.43 10.92 -1.54
C PHE A 428 -6.58 9.62 -0.72
N GLU A 429 -5.93 9.55 0.44
CA GLU A 429 -5.95 8.36 1.31
C GLU A 429 -7.34 8.10 1.90
N ILE A 430 -8.04 9.17 2.35
CA ILE A 430 -9.40 9.11 2.89
C ILE A 430 -10.39 8.69 1.78
N LEU A 431 -10.33 9.36 0.63
CA LEU A 431 -11.23 9.06 -0.48
C LEU A 431 -11.02 7.63 -1.02
N ALA A 432 -9.77 7.18 -1.17
CA ALA A 432 -9.46 5.79 -1.53
C ALA A 432 -10.01 4.77 -0.52
N SER A 433 -10.23 5.19 0.73
CA SER A 433 -10.86 4.38 1.77
C SER A 433 -12.41 4.42 1.75
N SER A 434 -12.99 5.07 0.75
CA SER A 434 -14.44 5.27 0.59
C SER A 434 -15.07 5.88 1.85
N THR A 435 -14.50 6.98 2.34
CA THR A 435 -14.94 7.71 3.53
C THR A 435 -15.29 9.14 3.14
N ALA A 436 -16.41 9.65 3.64
CA ALA A 436 -16.84 11.01 3.36
C ALA A 436 -15.84 12.02 3.94
N LEU A 437 -15.43 12.99 3.11
CA LEU A 437 -14.46 14.02 3.46
C LEU A 437 -15.15 15.37 3.58
N VAL A 438 -14.94 16.06 4.71
CA VAL A 438 -15.30 17.47 4.89
C VAL A 438 -14.00 18.26 5.07
N SER A 439 -13.75 19.22 4.20
CA SER A 439 -12.47 19.94 4.15
C SER A 439 -12.67 21.44 3.95
N THR A 440 -11.76 22.25 4.48
CA THR A 440 -11.61 23.62 3.99
C THR A 440 -11.03 23.62 2.58
N GLY A 441 -11.35 24.62 1.77
CA GLY A 441 -11.04 24.67 0.35
C GLY A 441 -9.55 24.69 0.01
N SER A 442 -9.24 24.20 -1.19
CA SER A 442 -8.00 24.48 -1.90
C SER A 442 -8.23 24.38 -3.40
N THR A 443 -7.55 25.24 -4.17
CA THR A 443 -7.63 25.25 -5.65
C THR A 443 -7.33 23.88 -6.26
N GLY A 444 -6.34 23.17 -5.72
CA GLY A 444 -5.97 21.84 -6.20
C GLY A 444 -7.05 20.78 -5.94
N MET A 445 -7.71 20.83 -4.80
CA MET A 445 -8.81 19.91 -4.50
C MET A 445 -9.97 20.13 -5.45
N GLU A 446 -10.37 21.38 -5.68
CA GLU A 446 -11.46 21.75 -6.61
C GLU A 446 -11.12 21.34 -8.05
N LYS A 447 -9.88 21.60 -8.51
CA LYS A 447 -9.40 21.25 -9.84
C LYS A 447 -9.35 19.73 -10.07
N MET A 448 -8.88 18.96 -9.10
CA MET A 448 -8.58 17.54 -9.28
C MET A 448 -9.73 16.61 -8.86
N LEU A 449 -10.57 17.01 -7.92
CA LEU A 449 -11.60 16.16 -7.33
C LEU A 449 -13.03 16.67 -7.61
N GLY A 450 -13.16 17.94 -8.01
CA GLY A 450 -14.45 18.53 -8.34
C GLY A 450 -15.48 18.40 -7.22
N ASN A 451 -16.68 17.96 -7.53
CA ASN A 451 -17.80 17.79 -6.61
C ASN A 451 -17.76 16.49 -5.79
N ASN A 452 -16.66 15.71 -5.86
CA ASN A 452 -16.54 14.45 -5.14
C ASN A 452 -16.14 14.62 -3.67
N ILE A 453 -16.14 15.85 -3.17
CA ILE A 453 -15.80 16.22 -1.79
C ILE A 453 -16.71 17.36 -1.30
N HIS A 454 -16.85 17.49 0.01
CA HIS A 454 -17.50 18.65 0.61
C HIS A 454 -16.48 19.69 1.05
N VAL A 455 -16.47 20.84 0.36
CA VAL A 455 -15.67 22.01 0.72
C VAL A 455 -16.52 22.98 1.52
N VAL A 456 -16.02 23.38 2.69
CA VAL A 456 -16.71 24.29 3.62
C VAL A 456 -15.88 25.55 3.87
N ASN A 457 -16.55 26.67 4.09
CA ASN A 457 -15.92 27.99 4.23
C ASN A 457 -16.33 28.76 5.49
N SER A 458 -17.26 28.22 6.25
CA SER A 458 -17.73 28.78 7.53
C SER A 458 -18.11 27.66 8.50
N GLU A 459 -18.10 27.98 9.79
CA GLU A 459 -18.48 27.04 10.84
C GLU A 459 -19.92 26.55 10.68
N GLN A 460 -20.87 27.43 10.34
CA GLN A 460 -22.26 27.06 10.10
C GLN A 460 -22.36 26.10 8.89
N ASN A 461 -21.70 26.43 7.79
CA ASN A 461 -21.69 25.55 6.60
C ASN A 461 -21.06 24.17 6.91
N ALA A 462 -20.00 24.12 7.70
CA ALA A 462 -19.40 22.87 8.17
C ALA A 462 -20.37 22.06 9.04
N ARG A 463 -21.04 22.71 9.99
CA ARG A 463 -22.04 22.09 10.88
C ARG A 463 -23.21 21.50 10.10
N ASP A 464 -23.77 22.27 9.17
CA ASP A 464 -24.89 21.82 8.33
C ASP A 464 -24.48 20.64 7.44
N THR A 465 -23.29 20.69 6.85
CA THR A 465 -22.73 19.60 6.04
C THR A 465 -22.53 18.33 6.86
N ILE A 466 -21.92 18.43 8.03
CA ILE A 466 -21.70 17.31 8.95
C ILE A 466 -23.03 16.70 9.37
N ASN A 467 -23.99 17.53 9.80
CA ASN A 467 -25.31 17.06 10.22
C ASN A 467 -26.04 16.34 9.08
N ASN A 468 -26.00 16.87 7.86
CA ASN A 468 -26.58 16.22 6.70
C ASN A 468 -25.91 14.86 6.42
N LEU A 469 -24.58 14.78 6.43
CA LEU A 469 -23.87 13.53 6.19
C LEU A 469 -24.06 12.47 7.28
N LEU A 470 -24.29 12.87 8.53
CA LEU A 470 -24.59 11.94 9.62
C LEU A 470 -26.03 11.42 9.54
N SER A 471 -26.99 12.28 9.22
CA SER A 471 -28.42 11.94 9.14
C SER A 471 -28.80 11.25 7.84
N ASN A 472 -28.18 11.62 6.71
CA ASN A 472 -28.45 11.04 5.39
C ASN A 472 -27.38 10.02 4.98
N GLN A 473 -27.62 8.75 5.31
CA GLN A 473 -26.69 7.66 4.98
C GLN A 473 -26.47 7.50 3.47
N MET A 474 -27.50 7.73 2.66
CA MET A 474 -27.39 7.58 1.21
C MET A 474 -26.46 8.63 0.62
N GLU A 475 -26.66 9.90 0.98
CA GLU A 475 -25.77 10.98 0.52
C GLU A 475 -24.34 10.76 0.97
N ARG A 476 -24.12 10.34 2.23
CA ARG A 476 -22.78 10.00 2.73
C ARG A 476 -22.12 8.88 1.94
N LYS A 477 -22.83 7.79 1.65
CA LYS A 477 -22.30 6.67 0.85
C LYS A 477 -22.00 7.08 -0.57
N LYS A 478 -22.87 7.87 -1.17
CA LYS A 478 -22.74 8.39 -2.54
C LYS A 478 -21.48 9.22 -2.70
N ILE A 479 -21.31 10.26 -1.88
CA ILE A 479 -20.12 11.13 -1.97
C ILE A 479 -18.81 10.37 -1.68
N ALA A 480 -18.83 9.44 -0.71
CA ALA A 480 -17.70 8.61 -0.40
C ALA A 480 -17.31 7.68 -1.57
N HIS A 481 -18.30 7.11 -2.26
CA HIS A 481 -18.08 6.26 -3.42
C HIS A 481 -17.57 7.05 -4.64
N LEU A 482 -18.13 8.21 -4.90
CA LEU A 482 -17.66 9.08 -5.99
C LEU A 482 -16.20 9.50 -5.78
N GLY A 483 -15.83 9.90 -4.56
CA GLY A 483 -14.44 10.20 -4.20
C GLY A 483 -13.51 8.99 -4.34
N TYR A 484 -13.97 7.82 -3.90
CA TYR A 484 -13.24 6.56 -4.05
C TYR A 484 -12.96 6.25 -5.54
N ARG A 485 -13.97 6.28 -6.39
CA ARG A 485 -13.84 6.03 -7.84
C ARG A 485 -12.87 7.00 -8.50
N GLU A 486 -12.99 8.29 -8.19
CA GLU A 486 -12.12 9.33 -8.74
C GLU A 486 -10.64 9.03 -8.40
N VAL A 487 -10.36 8.74 -7.13
CA VAL A 487 -8.99 8.49 -6.69
C VAL A 487 -8.45 7.18 -7.24
N MET A 488 -9.23 6.11 -7.23
CA MET A 488 -8.76 4.80 -7.71
C MET A 488 -8.46 4.81 -9.22
N ASN A 489 -9.22 5.56 -10.01
CA ASN A 489 -9.04 5.62 -11.45
C ASN A 489 -7.99 6.64 -11.91
N LYS A 490 -7.70 7.71 -11.12
CA LYS A 490 -6.87 8.83 -11.61
C LYS A 490 -5.72 9.22 -10.68
N HIS A 491 -5.75 8.83 -9.40
CA HIS A 491 -4.86 9.37 -8.40
C HIS A 491 -4.20 8.29 -7.53
N THR A 492 -3.67 7.23 -8.16
CA THR A 492 -2.86 6.20 -7.50
C THR A 492 -1.37 6.40 -7.73
N TYR A 493 -0.52 5.83 -6.87
CA TYR A 493 0.95 5.85 -7.07
C TYR A 493 1.38 5.11 -8.33
N LYS A 494 0.64 4.09 -8.76
CA LYS A 494 0.83 3.46 -10.07
C LYS A 494 0.75 4.48 -11.20
N ILE A 495 -0.31 5.29 -11.24
CA ILE A 495 -0.52 6.34 -12.27
C ILE A 495 0.59 7.42 -12.18
N ARG A 496 1.08 7.74 -10.98
CA ARG A 496 2.23 8.63 -10.82
C ARG A 496 3.51 8.04 -11.41
N LEU A 497 3.75 6.74 -11.24
CA LEU A 497 4.89 6.04 -11.87
C LEU A 497 4.77 6.01 -13.38
N GLU A 498 3.60 5.71 -13.95
CA GLU A 498 3.37 5.77 -15.40
C GLU A 498 3.69 7.17 -15.94
N TYR A 499 3.26 8.21 -15.25
CA TYR A 499 3.59 9.59 -15.61
C TYR A 499 5.10 9.87 -15.55
N ILE A 500 5.79 9.46 -14.48
CA ILE A 500 7.24 9.56 -14.35
C ILE A 500 7.92 8.85 -15.51
N PHE A 501 7.57 7.59 -15.78
CA PHE A 501 8.17 6.78 -16.82
C PHE A 501 7.99 7.40 -18.22
N LYS A 502 6.82 7.96 -18.52
CA LYS A 502 6.56 8.72 -19.75
C LYS A 502 7.49 9.95 -19.85
N LYS A 503 7.71 10.69 -18.77
CA LYS A 503 8.63 11.86 -18.76
C LYS A 503 10.09 11.47 -18.96
N LEU A 504 10.48 10.30 -18.44
CA LEU A 504 11.82 9.74 -18.63
C LEU A 504 11.99 9.05 -20.00
N SER A 505 10.98 8.98 -20.82
CA SER A 505 10.96 8.19 -22.09
C SER A 505 11.31 6.70 -21.87
N MET A 506 10.97 6.17 -20.70
CA MET A 506 11.14 4.75 -20.41
C MET A 506 10.12 3.93 -21.20
N VAL A 507 10.59 2.81 -21.74
CA VAL A 507 9.69 1.79 -22.31
C VAL A 507 9.19 0.91 -21.17
N PHE A 508 7.90 0.86 -20.96
CA PHE A 508 7.25 -0.06 -20.03
C PHE A 508 6.01 -0.66 -20.69
N GLU A 509 5.68 -1.87 -20.29
CA GLU A 509 4.45 -2.50 -20.75
C GLU A 509 3.25 -1.82 -20.09
N GLU A 510 2.49 -1.07 -20.88
CA GLU A 510 1.16 -0.66 -20.46
C GLU A 510 0.29 -1.93 -20.43
N LYS A 511 -0.05 -2.41 -19.23
CA LYS A 511 -1.03 -3.50 -19.13
C LYS A 511 -2.36 -2.96 -19.63
N ASN A 512 -2.84 -3.52 -20.73
CA ASN A 512 -4.19 -3.25 -21.22
C ASN A 512 -5.21 -3.51 -20.09
N MET A 513 -6.30 -2.76 -20.12
CA MET A 513 -7.44 -3.07 -19.25
C MET A 513 -7.84 -4.54 -19.48
N PRO A 514 -8.01 -5.36 -18.42
CA PRO A 514 -8.36 -6.77 -18.60
C PRO A 514 -9.70 -6.91 -19.34
N LEU A 515 -9.81 -7.91 -20.21
CA LEU A 515 -11.06 -8.18 -20.88
C LEU A 515 -12.09 -8.76 -19.90
N ILE A 516 -13.30 -8.20 -19.88
CA ILE A 516 -14.42 -8.70 -19.10
C ILE A 516 -15.45 -9.34 -20.04
N SER A 517 -15.77 -10.62 -19.84
CA SER A 517 -16.85 -11.30 -20.54
C SER A 517 -18.14 -11.18 -19.73
N CYS A 518 -19.08 -10.39 -20.22
CA CYS A 518 -20.45 -10.33 -19.69
C CYS A 518 -21.21 -11.53 -20.24
N ILE A 519 -21.74 -12.40 -19.37
CA ILE A 519 -22.51 -13.57 -19.78
C ILE A 519 -23.96 -13.37 -19.37
N THR A 520 -24.86 -13.45 -20.34
CA THR A 520 -26.29 -13.46 -20.14
C THR A 520 -26.90 -14.73 -20.69
N CYS A 521 -27.64 -15.44 -19.84
CA CYS A 521 -28.43 -16.61 -20.22
C CYS A 521 -29.92 -16.24 -20.12
N SER A 522 -30.67 -16.34 -21.20
CA SER A 522 -32.09 -15.94 -21.19
C SER A 522 -32.96 -16.89 -22.03
N ASN A 523 -34.15 -17.16 -21.53
CA ASN A 523 -35.25 -17.79 -22.25
C ASN A 523 -36.37 -16.79 -22.53
N ARG A 524 -36.06 -15.50 -22.43
CA ARG A 524 -37.01 -14.38 -22.57
C ARG A 524 -36.57 -13.43 -23.71
N PRO A 525 -36.82 -13.77 -24.99
CA PRO A 525 -36.41 -12.95 -26.15
C PRO A 525 -36.85 -11.48 -26.04
N LYS A 526 -37.99 -11.23 -25.40
CA LYS A 526 -38.55 -9.87 -25.17
C LYS A 526 -37.66 -8.97 -24.27
N MET A 527 -36.68 -9.56 -23.54
CA MET A 527 -35.77 -8.79 -22.69
C MET A 527 -34.53 -8.27 -23.45
N ILE A 528 -34.45 -8.53 -24.74
CA ILE A 528 -33.29 -8.19 -25.56
C ILE A 528 -32.88 -6.70 -25.46
N ASP A 529 -33.82 -5.79 -25.43
CA ASP A 529 -33.54 -4.35 -25.34
C ASP A 529 -32.89 -3.99 -23.98
N ASN A 530 -33.31 -4.68 -22.89
CA ASN A 530 -32.71 -4.50 -21.59
C ASN A 530 -31.27 -5.05 -21.57
N ILE A 531 -31.04 -6.24 -22.15
CA ILE A 531 -29.71 -6.86 -22.26
C ILE A 531 -28.76 -5.94 -23.05
N ILE A 532 -29.21 -5.46 -24.22
CA ILE A 532 -28.42 -4.55 -25.07
C ILE A 532 -28.07 -3.28 -24.30
N ARG A 533 -29.05 -2.65 -23.65
CA ARG A 533 -28.84 -1.43 -22.87
C ARG A 533 -27.84 -1.65 -21.77
N ASN A 534 -28.00 -2.70 -20.95
CA ASN A 534 -27.12 -3.03 -19.84
C ASN A 534 -25.67 -3.22 -20.27
N PHE A 535 -25.43 -3.82 -21.43
CA PHE A 535 -24.09 -4.02 -21.98
C PHE A 535 -23.52 -2.75 -22.62
N THR A 536 -24.28 -2.08 -23.49
CA THR A 536 -23.76 -0.96 -24.29
C THR A 536 -23.50 0.29 -23.46
N GLN A 537 -24.26 0.51 -22.37
CA GLN A 537 -24.06 1.67 -21.51
C GLN A 537 -22.85 1.58 -20.56
N GLN A 538 -22.17 0.40 -20.49
CA GLN A 538 -21.00 0.26 -19.61
C GLN A 538 -19.84 1.13 -20.08
N ASN A 539 -19.31 1.98 -19.19
CA ASN A 539 -18.15 2.84 -19.44
C ASN A 539 -16.82 2.07 -19.51
N TYR A 540 -16.84 0.76 -19.29
CA TYR A 540 -15.67 -0.11 -19.42
C TYR A 540 -15.50 -0.52 -20.88
N GLU A 541 -14.38 -0.16 -21.51
CA GLU A 541 -14.19 -0.33 -22.97
C GLU A 541 -13.87 -1.77 -23.36
N ASN A 542 -12.97 -2.45 -22.63
CA ASN A 542 -12.51 -3.79 -22.98
C ASN A 542 -13.45 -4.88 -22.47
N LYS A 543 -14.60 -5.02 -23.12
CA LYS A 543 -15.67 -5.95 -22.76
C LYS A 543 -16.21 -6.71 -23.95
N GLU A 544 -16.73 -7.92 -23.70
CA GLU A 544 -17.51 -8.69 -24.67
C GLU A 544 -18.82 -9.16 -24.02
N LEU A 545 -19.85 -9.39 -24.84
CA LEU A 545 -21.13 -10.00 -24.42
C LEU A 545 -21.25 -11.40 -25.02
N ILE A 546 -21.48 -12.39 -24.17
CA ILE A 546 -21.85 -13.75 -24.58
C ILE A 546 -23.30 -13.96 -24.19
N LEU A 547 -24.18 -13.91 -25.19
CA LEU A 547 -25.60 -14.07 -25.00
C LEU A 547 -26.05 -15.47 -25.44
N LEU A 548 -26.42 -16.28 -24.45
CA LEU A 548 -27.01 -17.62 -24.68
C LEU A 548 -28.54 -17.49 -24.58
N LEU A 549 -29.20 -17.68 -25.71
CA LEU A 549 -30.61 -17.37 -25.86
C LEU A 549 -31.42 -18.56 -26.33
N GLU A 550 -32.47 -18.87 -25.58
CA GLU A 550 -33.56 -19.78 -26.00
C GLU A 550 -34.62 -18.94 -26.72
N ALA A 551 -34.80 -19.16 -28.01
CA ALA A 551 -35.75 -18.40 -28.86
C ALA A 551 -36.19 -19.24 -30.04
N THR A 552 -37.33 -18.90 -30.62
CA THR A 552 -37.78 -19.42 -31.91
C THR A 552 -36.86 -18.98 -33.05
N ASP A 553 -36.95 -19.62 -34.21
CA ASP A 553 -36.10 -19.29 -35.37
C ASP A 553 -36.27 -17.85 -35.82
N ASP A 554 -37.47 -17.35 -35.81
CA ASP A 554 -37.77 -15.98 -36.25
C ASP A 554 -37.30 -14.95 -35.23
N GLU A 555 -37.55 -15.15 -33.92
CA GLU A 555 -37.04 -14.29 -32.87
C GLU A 555 -35.48 -14.27 -32.87
N PHE A 556 -34.85 -15.43 -33.02
CA PHE A 556 -33.39 -15.53 -33.05
C PHE A 556 -32.79 -14.73 -34.22
N LYS A 557 -33.36 -14.85 -35.44
CA LYS A 557 -32.94 -14.05 -36.62
C LYS A 557 -33.17 -12.57 -36.43
N GLN A 558 -34.29 -12.18 -35.81
CA GLN A 558 -34.58 -10.77 -35.52
C GLN A 558 -33.54 -10.20 -34.52
N ILE A 559 -33.27 -10.93 -33.45
CA ILE A 559 -32.29 -10.52 -32.44
C ILE A 559 -30.89 -10.50 -33.04
N GLN A 560 -30.50 -11.46 -33.84
CA GLN A 560 -29.22 -11.47 -34.57
C GLN A 560 -29.05 -10.19 -35.40
N LYS A 561 -30.14 -9.72 -36.06
CA LYS A 561 -30.13 -8.46 -36.81
C LYS A 561 -29.99 -7.24 -35.89
N GLN A 562 -30.65 -7.22 -34.71
CA GLN A 562 -30.50 -6.14 -33.73
C GLN A 562 -29.08 -6.03 -33.16
N LEU A 563 -28.38 -7.17 -33.02
CA LEU A 563 -27.02 -7.23 -32.48
C LEU A 563 -25.93 -6.98 -33.54
N SER A 564 -26.27 -6.92 -34.85
CA SER A 564 -25.26 -6.83 -35.92
C SER A 564 -24.40 -5.59 -35.88
N ASP A 565 -24.90 -4.48 -35.30
CA ASP A 565 -24.20 -3.20 -35.18
C ASP A 565 -23.48 -3.01 -33.84
N ILE A 566 -23.54 -4.03 -32.95
CA ILE A 566 -22.91 -3.98 -31.64
C ILE A 566 -21.63 -4.83 -31.66
N ASN A 567 -20.52 -4.18 -31.40
CA ASN A 567 -19.21 -4.85 -31.39
C ASN A 567 -19.07 -5.82 -30.20
N ASN A 568 -18.26 -6.85 -30.38
CA ASN A 568 -17.87 -7.82 -29.33
C ASN A 568 -19.08 -8.55 -28.72
N VAL A 569 -20.06 -8.94 -29.52
CA VAL A 569 -21.22 -9.74 -29.10
C VAL A 569 -21.18 -11.11 -29.76
N LEU A 570 -21.22 -12.16 -28.96
CA LEU A 570 -21.41 -13.54 -29.39
C LEU A 570 -22.83 -14.00 -29.02
N LEU A 571 -23.70 -14.18 -30.03
CA LEU A 571 -25.02 -14.75 -29.84
C LEU A 571 -24.98 -16.24 -30.05
N VAL A 572 -25.39 -17.03 -29.07
CA VAL A 572 -25.40 -18.48 -29.06
C VAL A 572 -26.83 -18.99 -28.86
N ARG A 573 -27.27 -19.88 -29.74
CA ARG A 573 -28.57 -20.53 -29.57
C ARG A 573 -28.49 -21.58 -28.48
N GLN A 574 -29.40 -21.49 -27.52
CA GLN A 574 -29.59 -22.47 -26.46
C GLN A 574 -30.69 -23.44 -26.86
N LEU A 575 -30.52 -24.72 -26.52
CA LEU A 575 -31.55 -25.73 -26.70
C LEU A 575 -32.55 -25.74 -25.55
N ASN A 576 -33.80 -26.01 -25.84
CA ASN A 576 -34.86 -26.18 -24.83
C ASN A 576 -34.44 -27.23 -23.79
N HIS A 577 -34.72 -26.98 -22.49
CA HIS A 577 -34.50 -27.86 -21.34
C HIS A 577 -33.08 -27.96 -20.77
N GLU A 578 -32.11 -27.24 -21.26
CA GLU A 578 -30.82 -27.15 -20.57
C GLU A 578 -30.95 -26.39 -19.24
N LYS A 579 -30.24 -26.84 -18.21
CA LYS A 579 -30.25 -26.19 -16.90
C LYS A 579 -29.46 -24.89 -16.91
N LEU A 580 -29.96 -23.88 -16.19
CA LEU A 580 -29.36 -22.55 -16.19
C LEU A 580 -27.84 -22.58 -15.86
N GLY A 581 -27.43 -23.29 -14.82
CA GLY A 581 -26.02 -23.42 -14.46
C GLY A 581 -25.18 -24.10 -15.52
N PHE A 582 -25.70 -25.10 -16.25
CA PHE A 582 -25.02 -25.72 -17.39
C PHE A 582 -24.82 -24.72 -18.53
N VAL A 583 -25.85 -23.95 -18.87
CA VAL A 583 -25.81 -22.94 -19.94
C VAL A 583 -24.81 -21.85 -19.57
N PHE A 584 -24.79 -21.41 -18.32
CA PHE A 584 -23.82 -20.42 -17.86
C PHE A 584 -22.37 -20.92 -17.98
N ASN A 585 -22.10 -22.19 -17.58
CA ASN A 585 -20.79 -22.81 -17.75
C ASN A 585 -20.35 -22.86 -19.23
N LYS A 586 -21.28 -23.13 -20.15
CA LYS A 586 -21.01 -23.05 -21.58
C LYS A 586 -20.64 -21.62 -22.02
N GLY A 587 -21.30 -20.61 -21.47
CA GLY A 587 -20.93 -19.21 -21.69
C GLY A 587 -19.51 -18.89 -21.21
N VAL A 588 -19.10 -19.44 -20.06
CA VAL A 588 -17.73 -19.31 -19.55
C VAL A 588 -16.72 -19.97 -20.47
N GLU A 589 -17.01 -21.17 -21.02
CA GLU A 589 -16.15 -21.86 -21.99
C GLU A 589 -15.96 -21.09 -23.28
N LEU A 590 -16.96 -20.32 -23.71
CA LEU A 590 -16.95 -19.50 -24.92
C LEU A 590 -16.31 -18.12 -24.69
N SER A 591 -16.07 -17.72 -23.45
CA SER A 591 -15.55 -16.39 -23.10
C SER A 591 -14.04 -16.29 -23.35
N ASN A 592 -13.56 -15.07 -23.68
CA ASN A 592 -12.14 -14.75 -23.83
C ASN A 592 -11.60 -13.90 -22.67
N GLY A 593 -12.47 -13.34 -21.82
CA GLY A 593 -12.11 -12.41 -20.76
C GLY A 593 -11.31 -13.06 -19.63
N GLU A 594 -10.47 -12.25 -19.00
CA GLU A 594 -9.78 -12.60 -17.75
C GLU A 594 -10.76 -12.64 -16.57
N TYR A 595 -11.84 -11.89 -16.70
CA TYR A 595 -12.94 -11.82 -15.72
C TYR A 595 -14.27 -12.18 -16.37
N ILE A 596 -15.08 -12.87 -15.60
CA ILE A 596 -16.44 -13.27 -15.98
C ILE A 596 -17.43 -12.47 -15.15
N ALA A 597 -18.30 -11.70 -15.80
CA ALA A 597 -19.38 -10.96 -15.16
C ALA A 597 -20.74 -11.59 -15.52
N LYS A 598 -21.49 -12.01 -14.50
CA LYS A 598 -22.87 -12.50 -14.71
C LYS A 598 -23.81 -11.32 -14.85
N PHE A 599 -24.60 -11.28 -15.94
CA PHE A 599 -25.62 -10.28 -16.20
C PHE A 599 -26.96 -10.98 -16.33
N ASP A 600 -27.91 -10.68 -15.43
CA ASP A 600 -29.27 -11.16 -15.54
C ASP A 600 -30.09 -10.25 -16.49
N ASP A 601 -31.00 -10.85 -17.22
CA ASP A 601 -31.74 -10.18 -18.28
C ASP A 601 -32.84 -9.23 -17.79
N ASP A 602 -33.27 -9.33 -16.52
CA ASP A 602 -34.37 -8.56 -15.91
C ASP A 602 -33.92 -7.51 -14.88
N ASP A 603 -32.65 -7.44 -14.54
CA ASP A 603 -32.07 -6.44 -13.64
C ASP A 603 -31.54 -5.21 -14.41
N TYR A 604 -31.20 -4.14 -13.69
CA TYR A 604 -30.59 -2.94 -14.26
C TYR A 604 -29.15 -2.78 -13.79
N TYR A 605 -28.23 -2.63 -14.76
CA TYR A 605 -26.80 -2.41 -14.55
C TYR A 605 -26.42 -1.01 -15.00
N GLY A 606 -26.02 -0.12 -14.08
CA GLY A 606 -25.63 1.26 -14.37
C GLY A 606 -24.30 1.35 -15.13
N PRO A 607 -23.98 2.52 -15.67
CA PRO A 607 -22.83 2.72 -16.58
C PRO A 607 -21.48 2.35 -15.99
N ASN A 608 -21.29 2.51 -14.67
CA ASN A 608 -20.01 2.21 -13.98
C ASN A 608 -20.00 0.86 -13.26
N TYR A 609 -20.94 -0.04 -13.54
CA TYR A 609 -21.01 -1.34 -12.87
C TYR A 609 -19.74 -2.18 -13.05
N LEU A 610 -19.25 -2.32 -14.29
CA LEU A 610 -18.03 -3.08 -14.57
C LEU A 610 -16.78 -2.37 -14.08
N SER A 611 -16.67 -1.07 -14.32
CA SER A 611 -15.50 -0.28 -13.91
C SER A 611 -15.33 -0.24 -12.40
N ASP A 612 -16.41 -0.10 -11.62
CA ASP A 612 -16.36 -0.17 -10.16
C ASP A 612 -16.13 -1.60 -9.66
N GLY A 613 -16.73 -2.58 -10.34
CA GLY A 613 -16.66 -3.99 -9.95
C GLY A 613 -15.26 -4.60 -10.08
N ILE A 614 -14.41 -4.06 -10.97
CA ILE A 614 -13.04 -4.54 -11.16
C ILE A 614 -12.05 -3.96 -10.14
N LEU A 615 -12.28 -2.75 -9.63
CA LEU A 615 -11.37 -2.07 -8.70
C LEU A 615 -10.99 -2.88 -7.46
N PRO A 616 -11.90 -3.67 -6.83
CA PRO A 616 -11.53 -4.47 -5.67
C PRO A 616 -10.43 -5.50 -5.91
N PHE A 617 -10.25 -5.96 -7.14
CA PHE A 617 -9.16 -6.91 -7.44
C PHE A 617 -7.78 -6.30 -7.30
N ASP A 618 -7.64 -4.96 -7.32
CA ASP A 618 -6.35 -4.29 -7.13
C ASP A 618 -5.86 -4.36 -5.69
N TYR A 619 -6.77 -4.33 -4.69
CA TYR A 619 -6.41 -4.23 -3.27
C TYR A 619 -6.92 -5.38 -2.40
N THR A 620 -7.59 -6.36 -2.96
CA THR A 620 -8.07 -7.55 -2.24
C THR A 620 -7.39 -8.82 -2.73
N ILE A 621 -7.52 -9.90 -1.95
CA ILE A 621 -7.19 -11.26 -2.37
C ILE A 621 -8.42 -12.02 -2.87
N ALA A 622 -9.52 -11.31 -3.17
CA ALA A 622 -10.72 -11.92 -3.66
C ALA A 622 -10.52 -12.50 -5.06
N SER A 623 -11.10 -13.65 -5.30
CA SER A 623 -11.24 -14.24 -6.64
C SER A 623 -12.64 -14.05 -7.19
N VAL A 624 -13.58 -13.67 -6.33
CA VAL A 624 -14.98 -13.34 -6.66
C VAL A 624 -15.34 -12.01 -5.99
N VAL A 625 -15.86 -11.08 -6.75
CA VAL A 625 -16.41 -9.81 -6.29
C VAL A 625 -17.88 -9.76 -6.67
N GLY A 626 -18.70 -9.15 -5.84
CA GLY A 626 -20.11 -8.91 -6.11
C GLY A 626 -20.68 -7.95 -5.09
N LYS A 627 -21.99 -7.94 -4.93
CA LYS A 627 -22.69 -7.03 -4.04
C LYS A 627 -23.59 -7.83 -3.08
N THR A 628 -23.40 -7.66 -1.77
CA THR A 628 -24.34 -8.17 -0.75
C THR A 628 -25.33 -7.08 -0.37
N GLU A 629 -24.82 -5.87 -0.11
CA GLU A 629 -25.65 -4.68 0.07
C GLU A 629 -26.11 -4.19 -1.30
N THR A 630 -27.43 -4.11 -1.52
CA THR A 630 -27.99 -3.91 -2.86
C THR A 630 -29.27 -3.10 -2.86
N PHE A 631 -29.52 -2.41 -3.96
CA PHE A 631 -30.80 -1.76 -4.22
C PHE A 631 -31.80 -2.75 -4.80
N LEU A 632 -33.05 -2.62 -4.37
CA LEU A 632 -34.20 -3.35 -4.86
C LEU A 632 -35.28 -2.35 -5.29
N TYR A 633 -35.73 -2.45 -6.52
CA TYR A 633 -36.96 -1.81 -6.98
C TYR A 633 -38.11 -2.80 -6.97
N HIS A 634 -39.11 -2.53 -6.14
CA HIS A 634 -40.29 -3.37 -6.02
C HIS A 634 -41.42 -2.77 -6.88
N GLU A 635 -41.61 -3.33 -8.05
CA GLU A 635 -42.48 -2.79 -9.10
C GLU A 635 -43.97 -2.72 -8.68
N TYR A 636 -44.44 -3.65 -7.80
CA TYR A 636 -45.83 -3.64 -7.32
C TYR A 636 -46.15 -2.45 -6.44
N SER A 637 -45.24 -2.09 -5.51
CA SER A 637 -45.41 -0.94 -4.61
C SER A 637 -44.79 0.33 -5.15
N GLU A 638 -44.06 0.28 -6.26
CA GLU A 638 -43.29 1.37 -6.87
C GLU A 638 -42.27 2.02 -5.91
N LYS A 639 -41.69 1.17 -5.01
CA LYS A 639 -40.76 1.62 -3.98
C LYS A 639 -39.36 1.08 -4.18
N PHE A 640 -38.38 1.86 -3.67
CA PHE A 640 -36.99 1.45 -3.57
C PHE A 640 -36.65 1.02 -2.14
N TYR A 641 -35.76 0.04 -2.06
CA TYR A 641 -35.25 -0.50 -0.81
C TYR A 641 -33.76 -0.71 -0.88
N LEU A 642 -33.05 -0.52 0.25
CA LEU A 642 -31.67 -0.95 0.45
C LEU A 642 -31.69 -2.25 1.26
N ARG A 643 -31.18 -3.33 0.69
CA ARG A 643 -31.10 -4.65 1.34
C ARG A 643 -29.72 -4.88 1.93
N PHE A 644 -29.68 -5.57 3.06
CA PHE A 644 -28.45 -5.96 3.76
C PHE A 644 -27.50 -4.80 4.05
N ALA A 645 -28.02 -3.67 4.51
CA ALA A 645 -27.25 -2.48 4.85
C ALA A 645 -26.03 -2.81 5.74
N GLY A 646 -24.87 -2.16 5.47
CA GLY A 646 -23.62 -2.34 6.19
C GLY A 646 -22.81 -3.59 5.77
N LYS A 647 -23.17 -4.27 4.68
CA LYS A 647 -22.43 -5.42 4.12
C LYS A 647 -21.47 -5.05 2.98
N SER A 648 -21.38 -3.78 2.61
CA SER A 648 -20.40 -3.31 1.62
C SER A 648 -18.97 -3.30 2.15
N HIS A 649 -18.01 -3.41 1.26
CA HIS A 649 -16.57 -3.35 1.51
C HIS A 649 -16.06 -4.36 2.54
N LYS A 650 -16.56 -5.59 2.44
CA LYS A 650 -16.22 -6.70 3.36
C LYS A 650 -15.95 -7.99 2.60
N TYR A 651 -15.09 -8.83 3.16
CA TYR A 651 -15.07 -10.23 2.79
C TYR A 651 -16.32 -10.91 3.35
N VAL A 652 -17.00 -11.66 2.52
CA VAL A 652 -18.29 -12.29 2.81
C VAL A 652 -18.32 -13.72 2.30
N ASP A 653 -19.32 -14.49 2.73
CA ASP A 653 -19.54 -15.84 2.20
C ASP A 653 -20.50 -15.84 1.00
N PHE A 654 -21.24 -14.74 0.81
CA PHE A 654 -22.30 -14.63 -0.18
C PHE A 654 -22.41 -13.22 -0.76
N VAL A 655 -22.63 -13.16 -2.09
CA VAL A 655 -23.04 -11.96 -2.84
C VAL A 655 -24.26 -12.32 -3.70
N MET A 656 -25.03 -11.34 -4.16
CA MET A 656 -26.14 -11.57 -5.08
C MET A 656 -25.63 -12.20 -6.38
N GLY A 657 -26.28 -13.29 -6.82
CA GLY A 657 -25.88 -14.06 -7.99
C GLY A 657 -25.72 -13.24 -9.25
N ALA A 658 -26.69 -12.34 -9.51
CA ALA A 658 -26.68 -11.41 -10.62
C ALA A 658 -25.53 -10.38 -10.58
N THR A 659 -24.76 -10.31 -9.49
CA THR A 659 -23.67 -9.34 -9.32
C THR A 659 -22.27 -9.97 -9.33
N ILE A 660 -22.17 -11.24 -9.62
CA ILE A 660 -20.90 -11.97 -9.62
C ILE A 660 -19.99 -11.43 -10.73
N ILE A 661 -18.81 -10.97 -10.32
CA ILE A 661 -17.64 -10.77 -11.21
C ILE A 661 -16.53 -11.66 -10.63
N ALA A 662 -16.08 -12.64 -11.39
CA ALA A 662 -15.09 -13.61 -10.93
C ALA A 662 -13.89 -13.68 -11.88
N LYS A 663 -12.70 -13.95 -11.36
CA LYS A 663 -11.56 -14.30 -12.20
C LYS A 663 -11.87 -15.57 -12.96
N LYS A 664 -11.56 -15.61 -14.25
CA LYS A 664 -11.84 -16.79 -15.10
C LYS A 664 -11.19 -18.07 -14.56
N GLU A 665 -9.99 -17.96 -13.97
CA GLU A 665 -9.27 -19.08 -13.34
C GLU A 665 -10.08 -19.83 -12.25
N VAL A 666 -11.07 -19.18 -11.63
CA VAL A 666 -11.95 -19.83 -10.63
C VAL A 666 -12.72 -20.98 -11.25
N PHE A 667 -13.13 -20.84 -12.52
CA PHE A 667 -13.95 -21.80 -13.24
C PHE A 667 -13.19 -23.08 -13.65
N ASP A 668 -11.87 -23.08 -13.56
CA ASP A 668 -11.04 -24.29 -13.72
C ASP A 668 -11.25 -25.25 -12.54
N TYR A 669 -11.69 -24.74 -11.39
CA TYR A 669 -11.88 -25.49 -10.14
C TYR A 669 -13.34 -25.63 -9.72
N VAL A 670 -14.15 -24.59 -9.96
CA VAL A 670 -15.55 -24.52 -9.51
C VAL A 670 -16.44 -24.09 -10.67
N LYS A 671 -17.39 -24.93 -11.03
CA LYS A 671 -18.42 -24.65 -12.02
C LYS A 671 -19.75 -24.36 -11.32
N PHE A 672 -20.67 -23.65 -11.99
CA PHE A 672 -22.07 -23.54 -11.53
C PHE A 672 -22.72 -24.91 -11.49
N GLY A 673 -23.56 -25.13 -10.49
CA GLY A 673 -24.36 -26.36 -10.38
C GLY A 673 -25.35 -26.49 -11.53
N GLU A 674 -25.55 -27.70 -12.05
CA GLU A 674 -26.48 -27.95 -13.15
C GLU A 674 -27.92 -27.95 -12.66
N THR A 675 -28.37 -26.81 -12.11
CA THR A 675 -29.73 -26.57 -11.58
C THR A 675 -30.32 -25.31 -12.23
N ASN A 676 -31.64 -25.12 -12.08
CA ASN A 676 -32.32 -23.90 -12.52
C ASN A 676 -32.48 -22.87 -11.39
N THR A 677 -32.24 -23.28 -10.15
CA THR A 677 -32.34 -22.41 -8.97
C THR A 677 -31.24 -22.79 -7.98
N GLY A 678 -30.65 -21.79 -7.33
CA GLY A 678 -29.60 -22.00 -6.33
C GLY A 678 -28.20 -22.29 -6.90
N GLU A 679 -28.04 -22.26 -8.23
CA GLU A 679 -26.76 -22.46 -8.90
C GLU A 679 -25.69 -21.45 -8.43
N ASP A 680 -26.09 -20.19 -8.23
CA ASP A 680 -25.23 -19.12 -7.73
C ASP A 680 -24.80 -19.37 -6.27
N SER A 681 -25.75 -19.73 -5.42
CA SER A 681 -25.48 -20.00 -4.00
C SER A 681 -24.57 -21.22 -3.84
N GLU A 682 -24.79 -22.26 -4.65
CA GLU A 682 -23.91 -23.43 -4.67
C GLU A 682 -22.52 -23.08 -5.18
N PHE A 683 -22.41 -22.29 -6.26
CA PHE A 683 -21.14 -21.81 -6.79
C PHE A 683 -20.33 -21.05 -5.71
N LEU A 684 -20.94 -20.08 -5.05
CA LEU A 684 -20.30 -19.30 -3.99
C LEU A 684 -19.88 -20.17 -2.80
N ARG A 685 -20.73 -21.12 -2.38
CA ARG A 685 -20.42 -22.07 -1.32
C ARG A 685 -19.20 -22.93 -1.70
N ARG A 686 -19.14 -23.42 -2.96
CA ARG A 686 -18.01 -24.22 -3.47
C ARG A 686 -16.75 -23.37 -3.61
N CYS A 687 -16.84 -22.11 -4.03
CA CYS A 687 -15.72 -21.18 -4.02
C CYS A 687 -15.09 -21.06 -2.62
N ASN A 688 -15.91 -20.85 -1.59
CA ASN A 688 -15.44 -20.81 -0.21
C ASN A 688 -14.78 -22.13 0.22
N GLN A 689 -15.33 -23.29 -0.15
CA GLN A 689 -14.77 -24.62 0.15
C GLN A 689 -13.40 -24.84 -0.50
N HIS A 690 -13.16 -24.27 -1.70
CA HIS A 690 -11.87 -24.31 -2.39
C HIS A 690 -10.91 -23.21 -1.92
N GLY A 691 -11.31 -22.38 -0.94
CA GLY A 691 -10.46 -21.35 -0.37
C GLY A 691 -10.48 -20.02 -1.12
N PHE A 692 -11.24 -19.89 -2.22
CA PHE A 692 -11.42 -18.62 -2.92
C PHE A 692 -12.15 -17.62 -2.03
N LYS A 693 -11.63 -16.38 -1.98
CA LYS A 693 -12.24 -15.31 -1.18
C LYS A 693 -13.27 -14.56 -2.01
N ILE A 694 -14.40 -14.26 -1.37
CA ILE A 694 -15.50 -13.49 -1.93
C ILE A 694 -15.52 -12.13 -1.25
N TYR A 695 -15.67 -11.06 -2.02
CA TYR A 695 -15.71 -9.69 -1.54
C TYR A 695 -16.97 -8.97 -1.98
N SER A 696 -17.66 -8.36 -1.03
CA SER A 696 -18.80 -7.47 -1.29
C SER A 696 -18.28 -6.05 -1.50
N SER A 697 -18.45 -5.50 -2.69
CA SER A 697 -18.07 -4.13 -3.07
C SER A 697 -19.09 -3.09 -2.57
N ASP A 698 -19.20 -1.97 -3.25
CA ASP A 698 -20.21 -0.93 -3.03
C ASP A 698 -21.62 -1.40 -3.45
N PRO A 699 -22.71 -0.69 -3.06
CA PRO A 699 -24.07 -1.07 -3.45
C PRO A 699 -24.52 -0.47 -4.80
N PHE A 700 -23.75 0.44 -5.40
CA PHE A 700 -24.16 1.26 -6.53
C PHE A 700 -24.08 0.54 -7.88
N ASN A 701 -24.66 1.15 -8.90
CA ASN A 701 -24.65 0.72 -10.29
C ASN A 701 -25.30 -0.65 -10.55
N TRP A 702 -26.14 -1.14 -9.64
CA TRP A 702 -26.98 -2.32 -9.87
C TRP A 702 -28.29 -2.23 -9.09
N VAL A 703 -29.41 -2.59 -9.72
CA VAL A 703 -30.73 -2.63 -9.12
C VAL A 703 -31.38 -3.97 -9.42
N HIS A 704 -31.72 -4.69 -8.36
CA HIS A 704 -32.60 -5.86 -8.48
C HIS A 704 -34.03 -5.38 -8.76
N VAL A 705 -34.65 -5.87 -9.80
CA VAL A 705 -36.02 -5.49 -10.19
C VAL A 705 -36.99 -6.59 -9.85
N ARG A 706 -37.80 -6.39 -8.81
CA ARG A 706 -38.87 -7.32 -8.44
C ARG A 706 -40.14 -6.99 -9.20
N LYS A 707 -40.47 -7.79 -10.22
CA LYS A 707 -41.64 -7.61 -11.09
C LYS A 707 -42.97 -7.91 -10.39
N LYS A 708 -44.07 -7.28 -10.87
CA LYS A 708 -45.44 -7.47 -10.32
C LYS A 708 -45.91 -8.93 -10.34
N SER A 709 -45.48 -9.73 -11.29
CA SER A 709 -45.85 -11.14 -11.42
C SER A 709 -44.78 -12.03 -10.82
N SER A 710 -45.13 -12.81 -9.78
CA SER A 710 -44.25 -13.82 -9.17
C SER A 710 -43.78 -14.88 -10.17
N ASN A 711 -44.59 -15.20 -11.19
CA ASN A 711 -44.26 -16.19 -12.22
C ASN A 711 -43.13 -15.69 -13.17
N PHE A 712 -42.76 -14.42 -13.10
CA PHE A 712 -41.69 -13.84 -13.92
C PHE A 712 -40.29 -14.24 -13.41
N HIS A 713 -40.18 -14.51 -12.12
CA HIS A 713 -38.90 -14.81 -11.49
C HIS A 713 -38.67 -16.30 -11.34
N THR A 714 -37.44 -16.74 -11.60
CA THR A 714 -36.99 -18.10 -11.33
C THR A 714 -36.94 -18.39 -9.81
N TRP A 715 -36.54 -17.39 -9.02
CA TRP A 715 -36.51 -17.43 -7.56
C TRP A 715 -37.85 -16.93 -6.99
N GLN A 716 -38.68 -17.92 -6.57
CA GLN A 716 -40.01 -17.65 -6.01
C GLN A 716 -39.90 -17.52 -4.49
N VAL A 717 -39.60 -16.31 -4.01
CA VAL A 717 -39.63 -15.95 -2.58
C VAL A 717 -40.80 -15.01 -2.33
N ASP A 718 -41.44 -15.13 -1.16
CA ASP A 718 -42.49 -14.20 -0.75
C ASP A 718 -41.94 -12.80 -0.50
N ASP A 719 -42.71 -11.77 -0.81
CA ASP A 719 -42.27 -10.36 -0.66
C ASP A 719 -41.94 -10.03 0.81
N GLU A 720 -42.62 -10.66 1.79
CA GLU A 720 -42.30 -10.50 3.21
C GLU A 720 -40.87 -10.97 3.53
N ASP A 721 -40.47 -12.13 3.05
CA ASP A 721 -39.10 -12.67 3.23
C ASP A 721 -38.04 -11.85 2.44
N LEU A 722 -38.42 -11.41 1.21
CA LEU A 722 -37.58 -10.59 0.38
C LEU A 722 -37.26 -9.23 1.03
N LEU A 723 -38.25 -8.60 1.65
CA LEU A 723 -38.16 -7.28 2.25
C LEU A 723 -37.69 -7.31 3.72
N ARG A 724 -37.66 -8.47 4.39
CA ARG A 724 -37.23 -8.57 5.80
C ARG A 724 -35.86 -7.93 6.07
N PRO A 725 -34.80 -8.11 5.24
CA PRO A 725 -33.50 -7.46 5.43
C PRO A 725 -33.42 -6.09 4.74
N ALA A 726 -34.54 -5.44 4.42
CA ALA A 726 -34.59 -4.25 3.59
C ALA A 726 -35.05 -3.03 4.38
N THR A 727 -34.49 -1.87 4.04
CA THR A 727 -34.94 -0.55 4.51
C THR A 727 -35.49 0.21 3.33
N GLU A 728 -36.74 0.73 3.46
CA GLU A 728 -37.35 1.56 2.44
C GLU A 728 -36.56 2.87 2.26
N LEU A 729 -36.36 3.26 1.02
CA LEU A 729 -35.70 4.49 0.64
C LEU A 729 -36.75 5.46 0.07
N ILE A 730 -36.71 6.71 0.50
CA ILE A 730 -37.66 7.75 0.08
C ILE A 730 -36.95 8.67 -0.89
N ASP A 731 -37.67 9.15 -1.90
CA ASP A 731 -37.22 10.14 -2.88
C ASP A 731 -35.94 9.75 -3.65
N ILE A 732 -35.84 8.47 -4.08
CA ILE A 732 -34.70 7.97 -4.86
C ILE A 732 -34.90 8.22 -6.35
N GLU A 733 -33.96 8.96 -6.94
CA GLU A 733 -33.82 9.08 -8.38
C GLU A 733 -32.68 8.16 -8.87
N VAL A 734 -33.01 7.06 -9.55
CA VAL A 734 -32.07 5.99 -9.93
C VAL A 734 -30.82 6.50 -10.64
N THR A 735 -31.01 7.43 -11.58
CA THR A 735 -29.92 7.99 -12.39
C THR A 735 -28.99 8.93 -11.63
N LYS A 736 -29.40 9.40 -10.45
CA LYS A 736 -28.60 10.30 -9.60
C LYS A 736 -28.08 9.62 -8.34
N ASP A 737 -28.85 8.68 -7.78
CA ASP A 737 -28.61 8.16 -6.45
C ASP A 737 -28.12 6.71 -6.43
N VAL A 738 -28.34 5.99 -7.53
CA VAL A 738 -27.97 4.58 -7.69
C VAL A 738 -26.98 4.37 -8.83
N PHE A 739 -27.21 4.95 -9.99
CA PHE A 739 -26.30 4.85 -11.15
C PHE A 739 -25.34 6.04 -11.14
N LEU A 740 -24.30 5.91 -10.33
CA LEU A 740 -23.31 6.96 -10.10
C LEU A 740 -22.24 7.00 -11.19
#